data_317dd0185e0499f889ed11d7d496c13a
#
_entry.id   317dd0185e0499f889ed11d7d496c13a
#
_cell.length_a   1.000
_cell.length_b   1.000
_cell.length_c   1.000
_cell.angle_alpha   90.00
_cell.angle_beta   90.00
_cell.angle_gamma   90.00
#
_symmetry.space_group_name_H-M   'P 1'
#
loop_
_entity.id
_entity.type
_entity.pdbx_description
1 polymer ?
#
loop_
_entity_poly.entity_id
_entity_poly.type
_entity_poly.pdbx_seq_one_letter_code
_entity_poly.pdbx_strand_id
1 'polypeptide(L)'
;MVKEIKNIEDIKTEIMNNVDLKKLTVDELRKAMHVKGETMQASFINALNELEEKGEIYLDDDGYYKKFDAKQLGKVQGEIHINRMGSGFVFVEYNGRKTKYLIDEAHLNGALEGDIVVLRNIHHGKTNYADAEVEKIVKRANGKTIFEYIGDGEFIPYTIHGNVTVICPKEELKQLVTGNRVLVTVDKERIAVIENKSVFEGHIEKVVGHKDDPDIEISTIAAEHGFFKEFPEEVIEQLRTIPDRVMKEDLEGRVDLRDRQIFTIDGKDTKDMDDAISIMRTLDGHYILSVHIADVSHYIEENSPLDIEARKRGTSAYLANSVIPMFPHQISNGICSLNEGVDRLTKTVDMLVSPSGEILDYQIYDSVIHSRKKMNYDDVNQILEKNIIPSGYEEFVPTLKIMEEMSKILTQTRKKEGKVDFASDEVKVITSPTGEALKFEARHQNTAERLIENFMIAANTSVAEYHKWLDTPQVYRVHGNPNDDHLIEALKTLKKEKICSKETIDILINKIKNGHYNSNDLSFFLDYFKDHENYPIISHLILTSMSKAKYAPVCEGHYGLGLTYYTHFTSPIRRHPDLMVHRLTNPYQKYDIPTLLNYYQTLPEICEHDSFMEREADQAEKETLDLKMAEYMQREYEADSGKIYAGRIINMTPYDTEIRLDNNVIGHVTPSDLAHAKAIGHNNKLRLGERVYVLIKEVSIPHRIVYFNLNYKELSKSKIKVLK
;
A
#
# COMPACT_ATOMS: atom_id res chain seq x y z
N MET A 1 22.38 31.01 31.02
CA MET A 1 22.79 30.30 29.79
C MET A 1 21.86 29.11 29.67
N VAL A 2 20.87 29.20 28.80
CA VAL A 2 19.99 28.09 28.44
C VAL A 2 20.87 27.12 27.65
N LYS A 3 21.12 25.91 28.16
CA LYS A 3 21.80 24.86 27.39
C LYS A 3 20.88 24.50 26.22
N GLU A 4 21.35 24.74 25.01
CA GLU A 4 20.70 24.28 23.79
C GLU A 4 20.38 22.78 23.95
N ILE A 5 19.09 22.44 23.73
CA ILE A 5 18.67 21.06 23.61
C ILE A 5 19.23 20.63 22.23
N LYS A 6 20.27 19.79 22.25
CA LYS A 6 20.82 19.20 21.02
C LYS A 6 19.72 18.36 20.37
N ASN A 7 19.53 18.56 19.07
CA ASN A 7 18.61 17.71 18.34
C ASN A 7 19.20 16.29 18.22
N ILE A 8 18.39 15.30 17.84
CA ILE A 8 18.80 13.88 17.79
C ILE A 8 19.93 13.66 16.76
N GLU A 9 19.98 14.42 15.68
CA GLU A 9 21.03 14.34 14.65
C GLU A 9 22.39 14.87 15.16
N ASP A 10 22.38 15.91 16.00
CA ASP A 10 23.60 16.39 16.65
C ASP A 10 24.13 15.32 17.62
N ILE A 11 23.25 14.64 18.34
CA ILE A 11 23.63 13.56 19.27
C ILE A 11 24.21 12.38 18.48
N LYS A 12 23.62 11.96 17.37
CA LYS A 12 24.15 10.89 16.49
C LYS A 12 25.53 11.24 15.97
N THR A 13 25.71 12.45 15.48
CA THR A 13 27.03 12.94 14.99
C THR A 13 28.10 12.88 16.09
N GLU A 14 27.74 13.25 17.31
CA GLU A 14 28.68 13.23 18.46
C GLU A 14 28.98 11.78 18.91
N ILE A 15 27.98 10.87 18.87
CA ILE A 15 28.21 9.43 19.10
C ILE A 15 29.21 8.89 18.07
N MET A 16 28.98 9.12 16.79
CA MET A 16 29.81 8.64 15.69
C MET A 16 31.26 9.12 15.85
N ASN A 17 31.47 10.41 16.21
CA ASN A 17 32.81 10.97 16.42
C ASN A 17 33.51 10.32 17.62
N ASN A 18 32.80 10.01 18.69
CA ASN A 18 33.41 9.36 19.87
C ASN A 18 33.74 7.89 19.62
N VAL A 19 32.88 7.18 18.91
CA VAL A 19 33.09 5.76 18.55
C VAL A 19 34.24 5.60 17.54
N ASP A 20 34.43 6.55 16.62
CA ASP A 20 35.57 6.56 15.67
C ASP A 20 36.95 6.72 16.37
N LEU A 21 36.96 7.45 17.49
CA LEU A 21 38.21 7.79 18.19
C LEU A 21 38.62 6.76 19.25
N LYS A 22 37.67 6.06 19.87
CA LYS A 22 37.93 5.15 21.01
C LYS A 22 36.91 4.03 21.07
N LYS A 23 37.33 2.86 21.54
CA LYS A 23 36.37 1.80 21.98
C LYS A 23 35.76 2.25 23.30
N LEU A 24 34.45 2.46 23.34
CA LEU A 24 33.72 2.97 24.51
C LEU A 24 32.50 2.08 24.79
N THR A 25 32.29 1.79 26.06
CA THR A 25 31.03 1.21 26.54
C THR A 25 29.94 2.27 26.56
N VAL A 26 28.67 1.87 26.69
CA VAL A 26 27.51 2.81 26.81
C VAL A 26 27.76 3.84 27.90
N ASP A 27 28.25 3.40 29.07
CA ASP A 27 28.48 4.28 30.22
C ASP A 27 29.66 5.26 29.98
N GLU A 28 30.66 4.83 29.24
CA GLU A 28 31.77 5.68 28.88
C GLU A 28 31.40 6.70 27.82
N LEU A 29 30.61 6.30 26.82
CA LEU A 29 29.99 7.20 25.82
C LEU A 29 29.11 8.25 26.49
N ARG A 30 28.23 7.81 27.43
CA ARG A 30 27.37 8.70 28.20
C ARG A 30 28.17 9.73 28.99
N LYS A 31 29.28 9.31 29.61
CA LYS A 31 30.20 10.22 30.34
C LYS A 31 30.93 11.16 29.41
N ALA A 32 31.48 10.68 28.28
CA ALA A 32 32.20 11.47 27.30
C ALA A 32 31.33 12.58 26.68
N MET A 33 30.04 12.28 26.44
CA MET A 33 29.07 13.22 25.89
C MET A 33 28.36 14.09 26.93
N HIS A 34 28.73 13.95 28.21
CA HIS A 34 28.14 14.71 29.33
C HIS A 34 26.61 14.61 29.40
N VAL A 35 26.02 13.44 29.07
CA VAL A 35 24.56 13.18 29.10
C VAL A 35 24.07 13.27 30.54
N LYS A 36 23.21 14.26 30.83
CA LYS A 36 22.63 14.50 32.16
C LYS A 36 21.12 14.81 32.03
N GLY A 37 20.31 14.26 32.95
CA GLY A 37 18.86 14.43 32.98
C GLY A 37 18.13 13.40 32.12
N GLU A 38 16.87 13.12 32.48
CA GLU A 38 16.06 12.05 31.88
C GLU A 38 15.81 12.25 30.38
N THR A 39 15.46 13.45 29.98
CA THR A 39 15.17 13.77 28.55
C THR A 39 16.39 13.56 27.66
N MET A 40 17.59 14.00 28.11
CA MET A 40 18.80 13.82 27.32
C MET A 40 19.28 12.36 27.33
N GLN A 41 19.00 11.60 28.39
CA GLN A 41 19.23 10.15 28.43
C GLN A 41 18.35 9.41 27.44
N ALA A 42 17.06 9.74 27.38
CA ALA A 42 16.15 9.14 26.39
C ALA A 42 16.60 9.44 24.95
N SER A 43 16.92 10.70 24.64
CA SER A 43 17.42 11.09 23.31
C SER A 43 18.75 10.41 22.94
N PHE A 44 19.65 10.22 23.90
CA PHE A 44 20.91 9.52 23.70
C PHE A 44 20.71 8.02 23.41
N ILE A 45 19.82 7.35 24.17
CA ILE A 45 19.50 5.93 23.92
C ILE A 45 18.81 5.77 22.58
N ASN A 46 17.85 6.65 22.24
CA ASN A 46 17.21 6.63 20.93
C ASN A 46 18.23 6.81 19.79
N ALA A 47 19.15 7.77 19.91
CA ALA A 47 20.19 7.99 18.92
C ALA A 47 21.13 6.78 18.76
N LEU A 48 21.50 6.12 19.87
CA LEU A 48 22.29 4.87 19.85
C LEU A 48 21.53 3.76 19.12
N ASN A 49 20.27 3.54 19.48
CA ASN A 49 19.43 2.52 18.87
C ASN A 49 19.27 2.76 17.36
N GLU A 50 19.02 4.01 16.95
CA GLU A 50 18.88 4.33 15.52
C GLU A 50 20.20 4.13 14.73
N LEU A 51 21.36 4.46 15.31
CA LEU A 51 22.65 4.21 14.68
C LEU A 51 22.98 2.72 14.59
N GLU A 52 22.59 1.95 15.60
CA GLU A 52 22.73 0.49 15.63
C GLU A 52 21.77 -0.16 14.62
N GLU A 53 20.51 0.30 14.55
CA GLU A 53 19.51 -0.14 13.57
C GLU A 53 19.92 0.16 12.12
N LYS A 54 20.54 1.31 11.88
CA LYS A 54 21.09 1.69 10.56
C LYS A 54 22.38 0.95 10.21
N GLY A 55 22.93 0.17 11.15
CA GLY A 55 24.19 -0.53 10.96
C GLY A 55 25.42 0.38 10.87
N GLU A 56 25.35 1.58 11.42
CA GLU A 56 26.48 2.52 11.45
C GLU A 56 27.45 2.24 12.60
N ILE A 57 26.92 1.69 13.71
CA ILE A 57 27.67 1.19 14.85
C ILE A 57 27.21 -0.21 15.25
N TYR A 58 28.02 -0.92 16.01
CA TYR A 58 27.65 -2.21 16.61
C TYR A 58 28.30 -2.38 17.99
N LEU A 59 27.63 -3.15 18.85
CA LEU A 59 28.15 -3.57 20.13
C LEU A 59 28.94 -4.88 19.94
N ASP A 60 30.23 -4.92 20.30
CA ASP A 60 31.01 -6.16 20.22
C ASP A 60 30.75 -7.07 21.43
N ASP A 61 31.29 -8.32 21.37
CA ASP A 61 31.11 -9.32 22.41
C ASP A 61 31.68 -8.91 23.78
N ASP A 62 32.58 -7.94 23.81
CA ASP A 62 33.20 -7.36 25.02
C ASP A 62 32.39 -6.16 25.55
N GLY A 63 31.29 -5.75 24.90
CA GLY A 63 30.42 -4.66 25.32
C GLY A 63 30.89 -3.26 24.92
N TYR A 64 31.75 -3.13 23.92
CA TYR A 64 32.22 -1.85 23.39
C TYR A 64 31.51 -1.49 22.09
N TYR A 65 31.07 -0.24 21.96
CA TYR A 65 30.60 0.28 20.68
C TYR A 65 31.76 0.53 19.72
N LYS A 66 31.54 0.12 18.47
CA LYS A 66 32.49 0.31 17.37
C LYS A 66 31.75 0.80 16.14
N LYS A 67 32.43 1.63 15.35
CA LYS A 67 31.93 1.96 14.02
C LYS A 67 31.91 0.70 13.15
N PHE A 68 30.83 0.51 12.41
CA PHE A 68 30.70 -0.65 11.55
C PHE A 68 31.53 -0.44 10.28
N ASP A 69 32.70 -1.05 10.20
CA ASP A 69 33.50 -1.11 8.99
C ASP A 69 33.37 -2.52 8.37
N ALA A 70 32.49 -2.61 7.38
CA ALA A 70 32.21 -3.85 6.67
C ALA A 70 33.46 -4.53 6.08
N LYS A 71 34.50 -3.77 5.73
CA LYS A 71 35.75 -4.30 5.20
C LYS A 71 36.65 -4.91 6.26
N GLN A 72 36.68 -4.34 7.46
CA GLN A 72 37.51 -4.85 8.54
C GLN A 72 36.96 -6.08 9.22
N LEU A 73 35.64 -6.24 9.24
CA LEU A 73 34.93 -7.30 9.97
C LEU A 73 34.46 -8.47 9.09
N GLY A 74 34.41 -8.29 7.77
CA GLY A 74 33.81 -9.28 6.86
C GLY A 74 32.33 -9.53 7.17
N LYS A 75 31.66 -8.60 7.86
CA LYS A 75 30.26 -8.68 8.29
C LYS A 75 29.47 -7.49 7.75
N VAL A 76 28.18 -7.68 7.56
CA VAL A 76 27.25 -6.64 7.09
C VAL A 76 26.00 -6.72 7.95
N GLN A 77 25.46 -5.57 8.35
CA GLN A 77 24.19 -5.48 9.05
C GLN A 77 23.17 -4.75 8.17
N GLY A 78 21.93 -5.20 8.22
CA GLY A 78 20.83 -4.57 7.51
C GLY A 78 19.51 -5.30 7.70
N GLU A 79 18.45 -4.72 7.18
CA GLU A 79 17.13 -5.30 7.17
C GLU A 79 17.06 -6.43 6.13
N ILE A 80 16.56 -7.60 6.56
CA ILE A 80 16.38 -8.74 5.66
C ILE A 80 14.99 -8.71 5.05
N HIS A 81 14.94 -8.93 3.74
CA HIS A 81 13.70 -9.17 3.01
C HIS A 81 13.68 -10.60 2.52
N ILE A 82 12.58 -11.31 2.73
CA ILE A 82 12.41 -12.71 2.33
C ILE A 82 11.41 -12.76 1.17
N ASN A 83 11.86 -13.33 0.05
CA ASN A 83 10.97 -13.50 -1.09
C ASN A 83 10.04 -14.72 -0.88
N ARG A 84 8.99 -14.82 -1.70
CA ARG A 84 8.02 -15.94 -1.64
C ARG A 84 8.64 -17.32 -1.90
N MET A 85 9.86 -17.38 -2.40
CA MET A 85 10.61 -18.63 -2.63
C MET A 85 11.47 -19.02 -1.44
N GLY A 86 11.39 -18.29 -0.32
CA GLY A 86 12.13 -18.55 0.89
C GLY A 86 13.56 -18.03 0.92
N SER A 87 14.05 -17.40 -0.14
CA SER A 87 15.39 -16.79 -0.13
C SER A 87 15.35 -15.37 0.43
N GLY A 88 16.31 -15.04 1.30
CA GLY A 88 16.47 -13.71 1.86
C GLY A 88 17.40 -12.82 1.04
N PHE A 89 17.24 -11.52 1.20
CA PHE A 89 18.20 -10.54 0.70
C PHE A 89 18.28 -9.31 1.61
N VAL A 90 19.47 -8.74 1.70
CA VAL A 90 19.74 -7.50 2.44
C VAL A 90 20.35 -6.50 1.48
N PHE A 91 19.81 -5.28 1.49
CA PHE A 91 20.41 -4.17 0.76
C PHE A 91 21.25 -3.32 1.71
N VAL A 92 22.51 -3.09 1.35
CA VAL A 92 23.36 -2.15 2.08
C VAL A 92 23.98 -1.17 1.12
N GLU A 93 23.89 0.10 1.46
CA GLU A 93 24.55 1.19 0.74
C GLU A 93 25.84 1.58 1.45
N TYR A 94 26.96 1.40 0.76
CA TYR A 94 28.27 1.80 1.27
C TYR A 94 28.99 2.66 0.25
N ASN A 95 29.38 3.88 0.63
CA ASN A 95 30.05 4.86 -0.24
C ASN A 95 29.34 5.10 -1.58
N GLY A 96 28.00 5.22 -1.56
CA GLY A 96 27.18 5.44 -2.75
C GLY A 96 27.03 4.22 -3.67
N ARG A 97 27.45 3.04 -3.23
CA ARG A 97 27.22 1.77 -3.93
C ARG A 97 26.24 0.91 -3.15
N LYS A 98 25.09 0.62 -3.74
CA LYS A 98 24.14 -0.37 -3.21
C LYS A 98 24.63 -1.78 -3.58
N THR A 99 24.85 -2.61 -2.56
CA THR A 99 25.16 -4.04 -2.73
C THR A 99 23.98 -4.84 -2.22
N LYS A 100 23.53 -5.82 -3.00
CA LYS A 100 22.50 -6.77 -2.61
C LYS A 100 23.19 -8.06 -2.13
N TYR A 101 22.96 -8.43 -0.88
CA TYR A 101 23.41 -9.68 -0.29
C TYR A 101 22.27 -10.71 -0.42
N LEU A 102 22.58 -11.88 -0.97
CA LEU A 102 21.64 -12.98 -1.17
C LEU A 102 21.87 -14.03 -0.09
N ILE A 103 20.79 -14.53 0.48
CA ILE A 103 20.80 -15.53 1.54
C ILE A 103 19.85 -16.67 1.14
N ASP A 104 20.41 -17.86 0.94
CA ASP A 104 19.60 -19.03 0.70
C ASP A 104 18.73 -19.37 1.92
N GLU A 105 17.59 -20.00 1.70
CA GLU A 105 16.67 -20.44 2.76
C GLU A 105 17.38 -21.19 3.90
N ALA A 106 18.29 -22.11 3.56
CA ALA A 106 19.06 -22.89 4.53
C ALA A 106 19.99 -22.04 5.42
N HIS A 107 20.30 -20.80 5.00
CA HIS A 107 21.22 -19.88 5.67
C HIS A 107 20.54 -18.69 6.34
N LEU A 108 19.20 -18.67 6.37
CA LEU A 108 18.43 -17.64 7.08
C LEU A 108 18.59 -17.71 8.59
N ASN A 109 18.93 -18.89 9.14
CA ASN A 109 19.17 -19.14 10.57
C ASN A 109 18.04 -18.61 11.50
N GLY A 110 16.81 -18.66 10.99
CA GLY A 110 15.62 -18.26 11.73
C GLY A 110 15.30 -16.76 11.64
N ALA A 111 15.94 -16.02 10.77
CA ALA A 111 15.54 -14.66 10.44
C ALA A 111 14.17 -14.65 9.74
N LEU A 112 13.35 -13.65 10.07
CA LEU A 112 12.02 -13.40 9.51
C LEU A 112 12.05 -12.11 8.70
N GLU A 113 10.99 -11.88 7.89
CA GLU A 113 10.82 -10.66 7.09
C GLU A 113 10.96 -9.41 7.95
N GLY A 114 11.77 -8.44 7.50
CA GLY A 114 11.99 -7.17 8.16
C GLY A 114 12.95 -7.21 9.37
N ASP A 115 13.46 -8.39 9.77
CA ASP A 115 14.43 -8.48 10.87
C ASP A 115 15.71 -7.71 10.52
N ILE A 116 16.29 -7.05 11.52
CA ILE A 116 17.65 -6.52 11.39
C ILE A 116 18.63 -7.64 11.71
N VAL A 117 19.46 -7.99 10.74
CA VAL A 117 20.37 -9.13 10.83
C VAL A 117 21.82 -8.73 10.59
N VAL A 118 22.75 -9.48 11.19
CA VAL A 118 24.18 -9.44 10.85
C VAL A 118 24.48 -10.63 9.93
N LEU A 119 25.12 -10.34 8.81
CA LEU A 119 25.54 -11.32 7.81
C LEU A 119 27.03 -11.65 7.96
N ARG A 120 27.40 -12.91 7.71
CA ARG A 120 28.78 -13.41 7.63
C ARG A 120 29.01 -14.28 6.39
N ASN A 121 30.22 -14.79 6.23
CA ASN A 121 30.62 -15.68 5.11
C ASN A 121 30.30 -15.07 3.74
N ILE A 122 30.62 -13.76 3.59
CA ILE A 122 30.27 -12.99 2.41
C ILE A 122 31.18 -13.38 1.25
N HIS A 123 30.60 -13.90 0.18
CA HIS A 123 31.30 -14.22 -1.06
C HIS A 123 30.91 -13.21 -2.15
N HIS A 124 31.84 -12.31 -2.45
CA HIS A 124 31.63 -11.33 -3.51
C HIS A 124 31.79 -11.99 -4.89
N GLY A 125 30.69 -12.04 -5.65
CA GLY A 125 30.70 -12.41 -7.06
C GLY A 125 31.31 -11.31 -7.95
N LYS A 126 31.38 -11.56 -9.26
CA LYS A 126 31.83 -10.57 -10.27
C LYS A 126 30.78 -9.46 -10.53
N THR A 127 29.66 -9.50 -9.85
CA THR A 127 28.49 -8.60 -9.99
C THR A 127 28.28 -7.81 -8.69
N ASN A 128 27.30 -6.90 -8.67
CA ASN A 128 26.88 -6.16 -7.45
C ASN A 128 26.11 -7.04 -6.44
N TYR A 129 26.31 -8.35 -6.49
CA TYR A 129 25.66 -9.33 -5.63
C TYR A 129 26.73 -10.09 -4.85
N ALA A 130 26.42 -10.42 -3.60
CA ALA A 130 27.23 -11.25 -2.76
C ALA A 130 26.35 -12.30 -2.07
N ASP A 131 26.83 -13.54 -1.99
CA ASP A 131 26.17 -14.58 -1.21
C ASP A 131 26.61 -14.43 0.26
N ALA A 132 25.67 -14.64 1.19
CA ALA A 132 25.89 -14.47 2.62
C ALA A 132 25.01 -15.42 3.44
N GLU A 133 25.30 -15.54 4.73
CA GLU A 133 24.46 -16.24 5.71
C GLU A 133 24.14 -15.32 6.91
N VAL A 134 22.99 -15.49 7.53
CA VAL A 134 22.63 -14.78 8.76
C VAL A 134 23.43 -15.36 9.92
N GLU A 135 24.23 -14.52 10.58
CA GLU A 135 24.96 -14.89 11.79
C GLU A 135 24.11 -14.68 13.04
N LYS A 136 23.42 -13.53 13.10
CA LYS A 136 22.68 -13.09 14.29
C LYS A 136 21.48 -12.24 13.89
N ILE A 137 20.38 -12.36 14.61
CA ILE A 137 19.25 -11.47 14.57
C ILE A 137 19.48 -10.38 15.62
N VAL A 138 19.61 -9.13 15.18
CA VAL A 138 19.84 -7.98 16.07
C VAL A 138 18.54 -7.49 16.67
N LYS A 139 17.51 -7.36 15.83
CA LYS A 139 16.17 -6.91 16.21
C LYS A 139 15.13 -7.66 15.41
N ARG A 140 14.07 -8.12 16.05
CA ARG A 140 12.86 -8.59 15.36
C ARG A 140 12.07 -7.39 14.87
N ALA A 141 11.56 -7.45 13.64
CA ALA A 141 10.69 -6.41 13.09
C ALA A 141 9.34 -6.42 13.82
N ASN A 142 8.47 -7.34 13.44
CA ASN A 142 7.18 -7.58 14.11
C ASN A 142 7.21 -8.85 14.96
N GLY A 143 8.12 -9.76 14.69
CA GLY A 143 8.20 -11.07 15.33
C GLY A 143 6.96 -11.95 15.15
N LYS A 144 5.96 -11.48 14.38
CA LYS A 144 4.66 -12.17 14.23
C LYS A 144 4.63 -12.95 12.92
N THR A 145 4.23 -14.20 13.01
CA THR A 145 4.07 -15.05 11.83
C THR A 145 3.05 -16.15 12.09
N ILE A 146 2.54 -16.74 11.01
CA ILE A 146 1.52 -17.79 11.08
C ILE A 146 2.19 -19.16 11.14
N PHE A 147 1.72 -19.97 12.09
CA PHE A 147 2.05 -21.37 12.22
C PHE A 147 0.79 -22.24 12.13
N GLU A 148 0.94 -23.46 11.63
CA GLU A 148 -0.04 -24.53 11.78
C GLU A 148 0.34 -25.40 12.99
N TYR A 149 -0.58 -25.58 13.91
CA TYR A 149 -0.43 -26.49 15.02
C TYR A 149 -0.68 -27.92 14.59
N ILE A 150 0.31 -28.79 14.71
CA ILE A 150 0.23 -30.19 14.28
C ILE A 150 0.00 -31.19 15.41
N GLY A 151 -0.18 -30.72 16.65
CA GLY A 151 -0.38 -31.54 17.84
C GLY A 151 0.87 -31.63 18.71
N ASP A 152 0.70 -32.14 19.92
CA ASP A 152 1.77 -32.39 20.88
C ASP A 152 2.71 -31.21 21.19
N GLY A 153 2.25 -29.97 20.96
CA GLY A 153 3.05 -28.75 21.13
C GLY A 153 3.95 -28.41 19.94
N GLU A 154 3.79 -29.11 18.84
CA GLU A 154 4.57 -28.87 17.63
C GLU A 154 3.87 -27.93 16.66
N PHE A 155 4.68 -27.06 16.02
CA PHE A 155 4.24 -26.04 15.06
C PHE A 155 5.07 -26.13 13.79
N ILE A 156 4.43 -25.95 12.64
CA ILE A 156 5.10 -25.75 11.35
C ILE A 156 4.78 -24.36 10.81
N PRO A 157 5.77 -23.60 10.30
CA PRO A 157 5.50 -22.29 9.71
C PRO A 157 4.62 -22.47 8.46
N TYR A 158 3.62 -21.60 8.32
CA TYR A 158 2.67 -21.71 7.21
C TYR A 158 3.18 -21.06 5.93
N THR A 159 3.72 -19.87 6.03
CA THR A 159 4.14 -19.07 4.87
C THR A 159 5.62 -18.76 4.84
N ILE A 160 6.33 -18.93 5.95
CA ILE A 160 7.76 -18.70 5.99
C ILE A 160 8.46 -19.97 5.57
N HIS A 161 9.17 -19.88 4.46
CA HIS A 161 10.20 -20.84 4.14
C HIS A 161 11.36 -20.51 5.05
N GLY A 162 11.61 -21.33 5.93
CA GLY A 162 12.72 -21.23 6.84
C GLY A 162 12.60 -22.36 7.82
N ASN A 163 13.71 -22.94 8.18
CA ASN A 163 13.79 -23.96 9.19
C ASN A 163 13.51 -23.37 10.58
N VAL A 164 12.30 -22.80 10.76
CA VAL A 164 11.84 -22.19 12.02
C VAL A 164 10.73 -23.02 12.63
N THR A 165 10.81 -23.26 13.93
CA THR A 165 9.69 -23.76 14.74
C THR A 165 9.65 -23.04 16.07
N VAL A 166 8.53 -23.09 16.77
CA VAL A 166 8.33 -22.40 18.04
C VAL A 166 7.93 -23.38 19.13
N ILE A 167 8.28 -23.00 20.38
CA ILE A 167 7.79 -23.65 21.58
C ILE A 167 6.94 -22.61 22.30
N CYS A 168 5.63 -22.91 22.46
CA CYS A 168 4.69 -22.03 23.16
C CYS A 168 4.38 -22.56 24.57
N PRO A 169 3.98 -21.68 25.51
CA PRO A 169 3.57 -22.08 26.84
C PRO A 169 2.42 -23.07 26.82
N LYS A 170 2.48 -24.12 27.67
CA LYS A 170 1.45 -25.18 27.73
C LYS A 170 0.04 -24.66 27.98
N GLU A 171 -0.08 -23.53 28.66
CA GLU A 171 -1.38 -22.91 28.95
C GLU A 171 -2.08 -22.42 27.68
N GLU A 172 -1.31 -21.88 26.73
CA GLU A 172 -1.80 -21.37 25.46
C GLU A 172 -2.22 -22.50 24.49
N LEU A 173 -1.65 -23.71 24.67
CA LEU A 173 -1.97 -24.87 23.83
C LEU A 173 -3.33 -25.52 24.15
N LYS A 174 -3.91 -25.24 25.35
CA LYS A 174 -5.14 -25.91 25.81
C LYS A 174 -6.36 -25.69 24.92
N GLN A 175 -6.38 -24.60 24.16
CA GLN A 175 -7.50 -24.23 23.29
C GLN A 175 -7.26 -24.66 21.83
N LEU A 176 -6.10 -25.23 21.51
CA LEU A 176 -5.77 -25.61 20.14
C LEU A 176 -6.19 -27.01 19.81
N VAL A 177 -6.62 -27.19 18.57
CA VAL A 177 -6.77 -28.51 17.93
C VAL A 177 -5.81 -28.62 16.75
N THR A 178 -5.36 -29.85 16.45
CA THR A 178 -4.49 -30.10 15.32
C THR A 178 -5.10 -29.56 14.03
N GLY A 179 -4.35 -28.75 13.27
CA GLY A 179 -4.81 -28.06 12.08
C GLY A 179 -5.22 -26.60 12.33
N ASN A 180 -5.18 -26.12 13.58
CA ASN A 180 -5.36 -24.69 13.81
C ASN A 180 -4.19 -23.89 13.23
N ARG A 181 -4.52 -22.80 12.54
CA ARG A 181 -3.57 -21.75 12.18
C ARG A 181 -3.58 -20.68 13.24
N VAL A 182 -2.42 -20.31 13.70
CA VAL A 182 -2.24 -19.37 14.81
C VAL A 182 -1.23 -18.30 14.45
N LEU A 183 -1.53 -17.08 14.81
CA LEU A 183 -0.57 -15.97 14.79
C LEU A 183 0.28 -16.07 16.05
N VAL A 184 1.58 -16.18 15.90
CA VAL A 184 2.54 -16.33 16.99
C VAL A 184 3.55 -15.20 16.96
N THR A 185 3.79 -14.57 18.10
CA THR A 185 4.95 -13.71 18.30
C THR A 185 6.15 -14.59 18.62
N VAL A 186 7.20 -14.48 17.82
CA VAL A 186 8.44 -15.27 17.90
C VAL A 186 9.52 -14.44 18.57
N ASP A 187 10.10 -14.95 19.64
CA ASP A 187 11.18 -14.30 20.35
C ASP A 187 12.45 -14.15 19.50
N LYS A 188 13.30 -13.21 19.87
CA LYS A 188 14.54 -12.91 19.14
C LYS A 188 15.58 -14.01 19.28
N GLU A 189 15.67 -14.62 20.48
CA GLU A 189 16.77 -15.53 20.80
C GLU A 189 16.42 -16.97 20.42
N ARG A 190 17.31 -17.57 19.62
CA ARG A 190 17.19 -18.97 19.26
C ARG A 190 17.57 -19.86 20.45
N ILE A 191 16.64 -20.72 20.87
CA ILE A 191 16.86 -21.64 21.99
C ILE A 191 17.71 -22.84 21.58
N ALA A 192 17.42 -23.42 20.41
CA ALA A 192 18.05 -24.65 19.93
C ALA A 192 18.03 -24.74 18.40
N VAL A 193 18.73 -25.75 17.89
CA VAL A 193 18.57 -26.23 16.51
C VAL A 193 18.27 -27.72 16.61
N ILE A 194 17.09 -28.11 16.10
CA ILE A 194 16.62 -29.52 16.09
C ILE A 194 16.30 -29.89 14.64
N GLU A 195 16.88 -30.96 14.14
CA GLU A 195 16.67 -31.42 12.75
C GLU A 195 16.82 -30.33 11.68
N ASN A 196 17.85 -29.50 11.79
CA ASN A 196 18.10 -28.30 10.97
C ASN A 196 17.04 -27.21 11.10
N LYS A 197 16.11 -27.25 12.05
CA LYS A 197 15.17 -26.18 12.34
C LYS A 197 15.66 -25.32 13.49
N SER A 198 15.61 -24.01 13.32
CA SER A 198 15.85 -23.06 14.41
C SER A 198 14.63 -22.99 15.32
N VAL A 199 14.83 -23.27 16.61
CA VAL A 199 13.76 -23.30 17.62
C VAL A 199 13.80 -21.99 18.44
N PHE A 200 12.64 -21.36 18.57
CA PHE A 200 12.44 -20.12 19.34
C PHE A 200 11.34 -20.30 20.39
N GLU A 201 11.36 -19.48 21.43
CA GLU A 201 10.15 -19.25 22.23
C GLU A 201 9.13 -18.47 21.41
N GLY A 202 7.84 -18.77 21.58
CA GLY A 202 6.76 -18.09 20.89
C GLY A 202 5.53 -17.96 21.78
N HIS A 203 4.74 -16.91 21.55
CA HIS A 203 3.49 -16.66 22.23
C HIS A 203 2.34 -16.55 21.23
N ILE A 204 1.26 -17.30 21.50
CA ILE A 204 0.09 -17.32 20.63
C ILE A 204 -0.71 -16.03 20.89
N GLU A 205 -0.71 -15.15 19.88
CA GLU A 205 -1.49 -13.91 19.90
C GLU A 205 -2.96 -14.18 19.60
N LYS A 206 -3.22 -15.02 18.58
CA LYS A 206 -4.58 -15.27 18.13
C LYS A 206 -4.68 -16.57 17.32
N VAL A 207 -5.81 -17.28 17.48
CA VAL A 207 -6.20 -18.37 16.60
C VAL A 207 -6.89 -17.74 15.36
N VAL A 208 -6.38 -18.00 14.17
CA VAL A 208 -6.91 -17.49 12.90
C VAL A 208 -8.09 -18.34 12.42
N GLY A 209 -7.98 -19.68 12.58
CA GLY A 209 -9.00 -20.63 12.19
C GLY A 209 -8.44 -22.05 12.06
N HIS A 210 -9.22 -22.98 11.56
CA HIS A 210 -8.79 -24.33 11.26
C HIS A 210 -8.47 -24.47 9.76
N LYS A 211 -7.51 -25.29 9.40
CA LYS A 211 -7.08 -25.50 8.01
C LYS A 211 -8.21 -25.94 7.05
N ASP A 212 -9.26 -26.55 7.58
CA ASP A 212 -10.43 -27.00 6.82
C ASP A 212 -11.57 -25.97 6.79
N ASP A 213 -11.40 -24.80 7.41
CA ASP A 213 -12.40 -23.74 7.39
C ASP A 213 -12.51 -23.12 5.98
N PRO A 214 -13.69 -22.75 5.53
CA PRO A 214 -13.86 -21.99 4.29
C PRO A 214 -13.04 -20.68 4.35
N ASP A 215 -12.39 -20.32 3.24
CA ASP A 215 -11.59 -19.10 3.11
C ASP A 215 -10.45 -18.93 4.13
N ILE A 216 -10.01 -20.03 4.77
CA ILE A 216 -8.89 -19.97 5.76
C ILE A 216 -7.62 -19.38 5.13
N GLU A 217 -7.35 -19.63 3.88
CA GLU A 217 -6.20 -19.08 3.17
C GLU A 217 -6.25 -17.55 3.13
N ILE A 218 -7.43 -16.99 2.80
CA ILE A 218 -7.64 -15.52 2.79
C ILE A 218 -7.54 -14.95 4.20
N SER A 219 -8.13 -15.63 5.19
CA SER A 219 -8.06 -15.20 6.59
C SER A 219 -6.64 -15.26 7.13
N THR A 220 -5.83 -16.23 6.69
CA THR A 220 -4.41 -16.36 7.02
C THR A 220 -3.61 -15.19 6.47
N ILE A 221 -3.79 -14.87 5.17
CA ILE A 221 -3.14 -13.71 4.53
C ILE A 221 -3.52 -12.42 5.27
N ALA A 222 -4.81 -12.22 5.54
CA ALA A 222 -5.25 -11.04 6.27
C ALA A 222 -4.60 -10.92 7.66
N ALA A 223 -4.51 -12.03 8.39
CA ALA A 223 -3.89 -12.08 9.71
C ALA A 223 -2.39 -11.79 9.69
N GLU A 224 -1.66 -12.22 8.64
CA GLU A 224 -0.24 -11.90 8.42
C GLU A 224 -0.02 -10.38 8.34
N HIS A 225 -0.97 -9.67 7.71
CA HIS A 225 -0.96 -8.23 7.55
C HIS A 225 -1.68 -7.47 8.68
N GLY A 226 -2.05 -8.17 9.76
CA GLY A 226 -2.67 -7.55 10.94
C GLY A 226 -4.17 -7.29 10.86
N PHE A 227 -4.85 -7.81 9.82
CA PHE A 227 -6.29 -7.63 9.64
C PHE A 227 -7.09 -8.85 10.14
N PHE A 228 -8.06 -8.59 11.02
CA PHE A 228 -8.93 -9.62 11.62
C PHE A 228 -10.39 -9.26 11.43
N LYS A 229 -11.25 -10.27 11.17
CA LYS A 229 -12.69 -10.06 10.96
C LYS A 229 -13.41 -9.64 12.26
N GLU A 230 -12.99 -10.18 13.40
CA GLU A 230 -13.63 -9.93 14.67
C GLU A 230 -13.21 -8.57 15.24
N PHE A 231 -14.13 -7.97 16.00
CA PHE A 231 -13.88 -6.78 16.80
C PHE A 231 -13.80 -7.14 18.28
N PRO A 232 -13.00 -6.38 19.08
CA PRO A 232 -12.96 -6.54 20.53
C PRO A 232 -14.32 -6.38 21.19
N GLU A 233 -14.51 -6.98 22.39
CA GLU A 233 -15.79 -6.94 23.09
C GLU A 233 -16.17 -5.51 23.49
N GLU A 234 -15.22 -4.68 23.88
CA GLU A 234 -15.41 -3.27 24.22
C GLU A 234 -15.99 -2.48 23.03
N VAL A 235 -15.58 -2.80 21.81
CA VAL A 235 -16.14 -2.22 20.58
C VAL A 235 -17.59 -2.66 20.41
N ILE A 236 -17.89 -3.94 20.61
CA ILE A 236 -19.26 -4.48 20.50
C ILE A 236 -20.17 -3.89 21.58
N GLU A 237 -19.67 -3.66 22.77
CA GLU A 237 -20.42 -2.99 23.85
C GLU A 237 -20.73 -1.52 23.48
N GLN A 238 -19.76 -0.78 22.98
CA GLN A 238 -19.96 0.61 22.56
C GLN A 238 -20.98 0.71 21.42
N LEU A 239 -21.00 -0.23 20.47
CA LEU A 239 -21.99 -0.24 19.38
C LEU A 239 -23.44 -0.17 19.86
N ARG A 240 -23.75 -0.72 21.05
CA ARG A 240 -25.11 -0.70 21.61
C ARG A 240 -25.55 0.71 21.98
N THR A 241 -24.65 1.66 22.13
CA THR A 241 -24.95 3.06 22.47
C THR A 241 -25.17 3.93 21.23
N ILE A 242 -24.76 3.46 20.06
CA ILE A 242 -24.86 4.24 18.81
C ILE A 242 -26.25 4.05 18.19
N PRO A 243 -26.96 5.16 17.86
CA PRO A 243 -28.27 5.07 17.26
C PRO A 243 -28.24 4.51 15.83
N ASP A 244 -29.34 3.93 15.38
CA ASP A 244 -29.52 3.43 14.03
C ASP A 244 -30.04 4.49 13.03
N ARG A 245 -30.35 5.69 13.53
CA ARG A 245 -30.88 6.83 12.78
C ARG A 245 -30.40 8.15 13.33
N VAL A 246 -30.47 9.20 12.53
CA VAL A 246 -30.18 10.58 12.95
C VAL A 246 -31.21 11.02 13.99
N MET A 247 -30.75 11.50 15.13
CA MET A 247 -31.57 11.99 16.22
C MET A 247 -31.81 13.51 16.06
N LYS A 248 -32.80 14.06 16.76
CA LYS A 248 -33.10 15.49 16.67
C LYS A 248 -31.97 16.36 17.19
N GLU A 249 -31.30 15.89 18.21
CA GLU A 249 -30.17 16.56 18.85
C GLU A 249 -28.97 16.70 17.90
N ASP A 250 -28.81 15.72 16.98
CA ASP A 250 -27.73 15.70 15.99
C ASP A 250 -27.88 16.80 14.94
N LEU A 251 -29.08 17.39 14.79
CA LEU A 251 -29.37 18.45 13.81
C LEU A 251 -28.96 19.83 14.26
N GLU A 252 -28.66 20.03 15.53
CA GLU A 252 -28.30 21.33 16.06
C GLU A 252 -26.99 21.82 15.46
N GLY A 253 -27.04 23.08 14.93
CA GLY A 253 -25.85 23.69 14.29
C GLY A 253 -25.52 23.20 12.88
N ARG A 254 -26.30 22.27 12.33
CA ARG A 254 -26.10 21.74 10.97
C ARG A 254 -26.94 22.44 9.93
N VAL A 255 -26.40 22.59 8.73
CA VAL A 255 -27.12 23.08 7.58
C VAL A 255 -28.03 21.99 7.03
N ASP A 256 -29.34 22.29 6.88
CA ASP A 256 -30.30 21.34 6.31
C ASP A 256 -30.25 21.37 4.77
N LEU A 257 -29.79 20.29 4.18
CA LEU A 257 -29.67 20.09 2.73
C LEU A 257 -30.61 18.99 2.20
N ARG A 258 -31.57 18.51 3.00
CA ARG A 258 -32.44 17.39 2.65
C ARG A 258 -33.33 17.63 1.44
N ASP A 259 -33.58 18.88 1.09
CA ASP A 259 -34.36 19.24 -0.10
C ASP A 259 -33.55 19.27 -1.41
N ARG A 260 -32.20 19.26 -1.33
CA ARG A 260 -31.34 19.22 -2.52
C ARG A 260 -31.43 17.87 -3.24
N GLN A 261 -31.18 17.87 -4.55
CA GLN A 261 -31.03 16.63 -5.33
C GLN A 261 -29.63 16.05 -5.10
N ILE A 262 -29.50 15.24 -4.06
CA ILE A 262 -28.25 14.60 -3.64
C ILE A 262 -28.38 13.08 -3.88
N PHE A 263 -27.32 12.46 -4.39
CA PHE A 263 -27.27 11.02 -4.63
C PHE A 263 -25.83 10.49 -4.55
N THR A 264 -25.68 9.18 -4.38
CA THR A 264 -24.38 8.49 -4.40
C THR A 264 -24.19 7.77 -5.74
N ILE A 265 -22.93 7.56 -6.18
CA ILE A 265 -22.57 6.76 -7.35
C ILE A 265 -21.40 5.85 -6.97
N ASP A 266 -21.66 4.56 -6.84
CA ASP A 266 -20.73 3.57 -6.30
C ASP A 266 -20.69 2.28 -7.12
N GLY A 267 -19.94 1.29 -6.66
CA GLY A 267 -20.04 -0.07 -7.16
C GLY A 267 -21.43 -0.68 -6.83
N LYS A 268 -21.93 -1.58 -7.66
CA LYS A 268 -23.24 -2.19 -7.49
C LYS A 268 -23.43 -2.83 -6.11
N ASP A 269 -22.39 -3.47 -5.59
CA ASP A 269 -22.40 -4.23 -4.33
C ASP A 269 -21.90 -3.42 -3.13
N THR A 270 -21.53 -2.14 -3.32
CA THR A 270 -21.07 -1.25 -2.24
C THR A 270 -22.17 -1.02 -1.21
N LYS A 271 -21.80 -1.12 0.07
CA LYS A 271 -22.73 -0.91 1.20
C LYS A 271 -22.31 0.23 2.12
N ASP A 272 -21.07 0.64 2.03
CA ASP A 272 -20.38 1.65 2.83
C ASP A 272 -20.14 2.92 1.99
N MET A 273 -21.24 3.59 1.61
CA MET A 273 -21.16 4.81 0.80
C MET A 273 -20.65 5.97 1.64
N ASP A 274 -19.41 6.37 1.40
CA ASP A 274 -18.75 7.50 2.06
C ASP A 274 -19.21 8.85 1.52
N ASP A 275 -19.47 8.95 0.21
CA ASP A 275 -19.66 10.21 -0.51
C ASP A 275 -20.97 10.27 -1.29
N ALA A 276 -21.58 11.44 -1.25
CA ALA A 276 -22.72 11.84 -2.08
C ALA A 276 -22.40 13.18 -2.73
N ILE A 277 -23.03 13.43 -3.86
CA ILE A 277 -22.73 14.61 -4.69
C ILE A 277 -23.99 15.34 -5.11
N SER A 278 -23.85 16.66 -5.30
CA SER A 278 -24.83 17.51 -5.99
C SER A 278 -24.14 18.61 -6.76
N ILE A 279 -24.78 19.16 -7.78
CA ILE A 279 -24.26 20.26 -8.58
C ILE A 279 -25.38 21.21 -8.97
N MET A 280 -25.03 22.49 -9.03
CA MET A 280 -25.91 23.54 -9.49
C MET A 280 -25.15 24.46 -10.45
N ARG A 281 -25.80 24.91 -11.52
CA ARG A 281 -25.25 25.92 -12.41
C ARG A 281 -25.84 27.27 -12.04
N THR A 282 -24.98 28.25 -11.84
CA THR A 282 -25.39 29.63 -11.52
C THR A 282 -25.81 30.40 -12.78
N LEU A 283 -26.51 31.52 -12.61
CA LEU A 283 -27.01 32.34 -13.75
C LEU A 283 -25.87 32.97 -14.58
N ASP A 284 -24.72 33.19 -13.98
CA ASP A 284 -23.50 33.72 -14.60
C ASP A 284 -22.59 32.64 -15.19
N GLY A 285 -23.06 31.39 -15.17
CA GLY A 285 -22.40 30.26 -15.83
C GLY A 285 -21.33 29.53 -15.00
N HIS A 286 -21.14 29.89 -13.72
CA HIS A 286 -20.33 29.14 -12.79
C HIS A 286 -21.06 27.89 -12.31
N TYR A 287 -20.35 27.02 -11.58
CA TYR A 287 -20.92 25.82 -10.97
C TYR A 287 -20.74 25.88 -9.46
N ILE A 288 -21.76 25.46 -8.73
CA ILE A 288 -21.63 25.11 -7.31
C ILE A 288 -21.59 23.59 -7.26
N LEU A 289 -20.40 23.05 -7.09
CA LEU A 289 -20.15 21.61 -6.89
C LEU A 289 -20.13 21.33 -5.41
N SER A 290 -21.02 20.46 -4.94
CA SER A 290 -21.10 20.06 -3.55
C SER A 290 -20.70 18.59 -3.40
N VAL A 291 -19.80 18.31 -2.47
CA VAL A 291 -19.38 16.98 -2.05
C VAL A 291 -19.77 16.80 -0.58
N HIS A 292 -20.57 15.78 -0.30
CA HIS A 292 -21.14 15.49 1.01
C HIS A 292 -20.54 14.19 1.51
N ILE A 293 -19.72 14.23 2.56
CA ILE A 293 -19.03 13.07 3.11
C ILE A 293 -19.65 12.68 4.44
N ALA A 294 -19.86 11.37 4.64
CA ALA A 294 -20.39 10.81 5.88
C ALA A 294 -19.64 11.34 7.10
N ASP A 295 -20.35 11.97 8.04
CA ASP A 295 -19.72 12.53 9.26
C ASP A 295 -19.52 11.43 10.31
N VAL A 296 -18.56 10.54 10.05
CA VAL A 296 -18.18 9.47 10.96
C VAL A 296 -17.67 10.03 12.28
N SER A 297 -17.01 11.21 12.25
CA SER A 297 -16.44 11.85 13.43
C SER A 297 -17.47 12.28 14.47
N HIS A 298 -18.76 12.40 14.08
CA HIS A 298 -19.86 12.67 15.00
C HIS A 298 -20.17 11.47 15.88
N TYR A 299 -20.14 10.25 15.34
CA TYR A 299 -20.51 9.03 16.05
C TYR A 299 -19.33 8.34 16.74
N ILE A 300 -18.11 8.63 16.31
CA ILE A 300 -16.89 8.01 16.84
C ILE A 300 -16.11 9.02 17.67
N GLU A 301 -16.37 8.97 18.97
CA GLU A 301 -15.66 9.81 19.94
C GLU A 301 -14.18 9.44 20.02
N GLU A 302 -13.34 10.46 20.13
CA GLU A 302 -11.88 10.26 20.21
C GLU A 302 -11.49 9.49 21.47
N ASN A 303 -10.57 8.56 21.33
CA ASN A 303 -10.10 7.63 22.35
C ASN A 303 -11.18 6.65 22.88
N SER A 304 -12.35 6.57 22.24
CA SER A 304 -13.32 5.52 22.51
C SER A 304 -12.83 4.15 22.00
N PRO A 305 -13.41 3.02 22.45
CA PRO A 305 -13.05 1.69 21.93
C PRO A 305 -13.12 1.57 20.41
N LEU A 306 -14.15 2.17 19.76
CA LEU A 306 -14.28 2.24 18.31
C LEU A 306 -13.14 3.03 17.66
N ASP A 307 -12.74 4.14 18.25
CA ASP A 307 -11.64 4.96 17.75
C ASP A 307 -10.28 4.26 17.89
N ILE A 308 -10.03 3.66 19.05
CA ILE A 308 -8.78 2.91 19.30
C ILE A 308 -8.64 1.77 18.30
N GLU A 309 -9.74 1.03 18.03
CA GLU A 309 -9.72 -0.06 17.04
C GLU A 309 -9.56 0.46 15.61
N ALA A 310 -10.24 1.57 15.25
CA ALA A 310 -10.07 2.20 13.94
C ALA A 310 -8.64 2.68 13.71
N ARG A 311 -8.02 3.31 14.70
CA ARG A 311 -6.60 3.72 14.67
C ARG A 311 -5.70 2.50 14.49
N LYS A 312 -5.94 1.42 15.24
CA LYS A 312 -5.17 0.18 15.13
C LYS A 312 -5.26 -0.44 13.74
N ARG A 313 -6.44 -0.45 13.11
CA ARG A 313 -6.65 -0.96 11.75
C ARG A 313 -6.10 -0.03 10.67
N GLY A 314 -6.12 1.28 10.90
CA GLY A 314 -5.69 2.32 9.96
C GLY A 314 -6.56 2.45 8.71
N THR A 315 -7.03 1.33 8.17
CA THR A 315 -7.87 1.26 6.97
C THR A 315 -8.70 -0.02 6.92
N SER A 316 -9.74 -0.05 6.09
CA SER A 316 -10.39 -1.30 5.69
C SER A 316 -9.51 -2.06 4.70
N ALA A 317 -9.47 -3.39 4.78
CA ALA A 317 -8.74 -4.24 3.84
C ALA A 317 -9.71 -4.89 2.85
N TYR A 318 -9.49 -4.64 1.55
CA TYR A 318 -10.30 -5.18 0.45
C TYR A 318 -9.58 -6.40 -0.13
N LEU A 319 -10.05 -7.58 0.24
CA LEU A 319 -9.45 -8.84 -0.19
C LEU A 319 -10.17 -9.36 -1.45
N ALA A 320 -9.60 -10.35 -2.12
CA ALA A 320 -10.10 -10.85 -3.40
C ALA A 320 -11.62 -11.23 -3.41
N ASN A 321 -12.16 -11.70 -2.29
CA ASN A 321 -13.57 -12.13 -2.18
C ASN A 321 -14.28 -11.60 -0.93
N SER A 322 -13.66 -10.78 -0.12
CA SER A 322 -14.21 -10.28 1.13
C SER A 322 -13.60 -8.94 1.54
N VAL A 323 -14.26 -8.27 2.47
CA VAL A 323 -13.76 -7.01 3.05
C VAL A 323 -13.65 -7.17 4.55
N ILE A 324 -12.53 -6.76 5.11
CA ILE A 324 -12.37 -6.59 6.56
C ILE A 324 -12.50 -5.09 6.84
N PRO A 325 -13.64 -4.63 7.37
CA PRO A 325 -13.91 -3.21 7.51
C PRO A 325 -13.17 -2.61 8.69
N MET A 326 -12.85 -1.31 8.59
CA MET A 326 -12.27 -0.52 9.69
C MET A 326 -13.27 -0.40 10.86
N PHE A 327 -14.55 -0.25 10.56
CA PHE A 327 -15.64 -0.20 11.53
C PHE A 327 -16.62 -1.36 11.37
N PRO A 328 -17.28 -1.79 12.46
CA PRO A 328 -18.38 -2.75 12.38
C PRO A 328 -19.49 -2.31 11.41
N HIS A 329 -20.18 -3.27 10.80
CA HIS A 329 -21.18 -3.00 9.78
C HIS A 329 -22.34 -2.10 10.24
N GLN A 330 -22.65 -2.05 11.55
CA GLN A 330 -23.64 -1.11 12.07
C GLN A 330 -23.23 0.36 11.84
N ILE A 331 -21.93 0.63 11.85
CA ILE A 331 -21.36 1.93 11.53
C ILE A 331 -21.16 2.05 10.01
N SER A 332 -20.35 1.17 9.43
CA SER A 332 -19.89 1.30 8.04
C SER A 332 -21.01 1.16 7.00
N ASN A 333 -21.96 0.26 7.21
CA ASN A 333 -23.08 0.03 6.28
C ASN A 333 -24.40 0.63 6.79
N GLY A 334 -24.45 1.00 8.09
CA GLY A 334 -25.63 1.49 8.80
C GLY A 334 -25.69 3.00 8.87
N ILE A 335 -25.44 3.55 10.10
CA ILE A 335 -25.67 4.97 10.40
C ILE A 335 -24.79 5.92 9.60
N CYS A 336 -23.55 5.56 9.30
CA CYS A 336 -22.63 6.40 8.55
C CYS A 336 -22.82 6.29 7.03
N SER A 337 -23.21 5.12 6.51
CA SER A 337 -23.40 4.96 5.06
C SER A 337 -24.52 5.85 4.53
N LEU A 338 -24.25 6.59 3.44
CA LEU A 338 -25.20 7.53 2.82
C LEU A 338 -26.29 6.82 2.02
N ASN A 339 -27.02 5.94 2.71
CA ASN A 339 -28.06 5.10 2.15
C ASN A 339 -29.23 5.91 1.54
N GLU A 340 -29.82 5.40 0.47
CA GLU A 340 -30.98 6.01 -0.22
C GLU A 340 -32.19 6.10 0.71
N GLY A 341 -32.90 7.25 0.67
CA GLY A 341 -34.20 7.43 1.32
C GLY A 341 -34.14 7.64 2.83
N VAL A 342 -32.98 7.90 3.40
CA VAL A 342 -32.80 8.17 4.84
C VAL A 342 -31.96 9.41 5.10
N ASP A 343 -32.20 10.07 6.24
CA ASP A 343 -31.40 11.21 6.66
C ASP A 343 -30.01 10.72 7.14
N ARG A 344 -28.95 11.46 6.77
CA ARG A 344 -27.57 11.19 7.18
C ARG A 344 -26.82 12.49 7.51
N LEU A 345 -25.98 12.43 8.52
CA LEU A 345 -25.08 13.53 8.88
C LEU A 345 -23.88 13.53 7.94
N THR A 346 -23.51 14.70 7.47
CA THR A 346 -22.40 14.86 6.56
C THR A 346 -21.55 16.09 6.90
N LYS A 347 -20.29 16.04 6.44
CA LYS A 347 -19.46 17.23 6.23
C LYS A 347 -19.52 17.58 4.75
N THR A 348 -19.97 18.78 4.46
CA THR A 348 -20.16 19.26 3.08
C THR A 348 -19.06 20.23 2.70
N VAL A 349 -18.53 20.05 1.48
CA VAL A 349 -17.66 21.00 0.81
C VAL A 349 -18.41 21.54 -0.40
N ASP A 350 -18.88 22.79 -0.30
CA ASP A 350 -19.45 23.54 -1.43
C ASP A 350 -18.32 24.31 -2.12
N MET A 351 -18.14 24.10 -3.42
CA MET A 351 -17.07 24.71 -4.22
C MET A 351 -17.68 25.54 -5.35
N LEU A 352 -17.32 26.82 -5.42
CA LEU A 352 -17.65 27.69 -6.55
C LEU A 352 -16.59 27.48 -7.63
N VAL A 353 -16.98 26.85 -8.74
CA VAL A 353 -16.07 26.51 -9.83
C VAL A 353 -16.37 27.34 -11.06
N SER A 354 -15.33 27.96 -11.64
CA SER A 354 -15.44 28.74 -12.88
C SER A 354 -15.71 27.83 -14.09
N PRO A 355 -16.21 28.41 -15.20
CA PRO A 355 -16.35 27.67 -16.47
C PRO A 355 -15.02 27.11 -17.02
N SER A 356 -13.88 27.60 -16.54
CA SER A 356 -12.54 27.09 -16.87
C SER A 356 -12.04 25.99 -15.95
N GLY A 357 -12.79 25.65 -14.88
CA GLY A 357 -12.44 24.60 -13.92
C GLY A 357 -11.58 25.06 -12.73
N GLU A 358 -11.43 26.37 -12.53
CA GLU A 358 -10.76 26.94 -11.37
C GLU A 358 -11.72 27.01 -10.19
N ILE A 359 -11.32 26.54 -9.03
CA ILE A 359 -12.06 26.66 -7.78
C ILE A 359 -11.82 28.09 -7.27
N LEU A 360 -12.86 28.92 -7.32
CA LEU A 360 -12.79 30.34 -6.97
C LEU A 360 -13.00 30.59 -5.47
N ASP A 361 -13.84 29.77 -4.85
CA ASP A 361 -14.19 29.83 -3.42
C ASP A 361 -14.72 28.49 -2.96
N TYR A 362 -14.63 28.21 -1.66
CA TYR A 362 -15.20 27.01 -1.07
C TYR A 362 -15.64 27.24 0.38
N GLN A 363 -16.63 26.46 0.81
CA GLN A 363 -17.12 26.45 2.19
C GLN A 363 -17.18 25.02 2.70
N ILE A 364 -16.71 24.81 3.96
CA ILE A 364 -16.70 23.50 4.62
C ILE A 364 -17.56 23.64 5.88
N TYR A 365 -18.59 22.79 6.00
CA TYR A 365 -19.54 22.87 7.11
C TYR A 365 -20.22 21.53 7.38
N ASP A 366 -20.73 21.40 8.61
CA ASP A 366 -21.52 20.25 9.04
C ASP A 366 -22.97 20.38 8.51
N SER A 367 -23.53 19.31 7.96
CA SER A 367 -24.84 19.30 7.31
C SER A 367 -25.64 18.02 7.60
N VAL A 368 -26.91 18.05 7.23
CA VAL A 368 -27.75 16.85 7.12
C VAL A 368 -28.28 16.76 5.70
N ILE A 369 -28.21 15.56 5.14
CA ILE A 369 -28.68 15.27 3.78
C ILE A 369 -29.74 14.16 3.78
N HIS A 370 -30.46 14.07 2.66
CA HIS A 370 -31.34 12.96 2.34
C HIS A 370 -30.99 12.45 0.94
N SER A 371 -30.29 11.31 0.85
CA SER A 371 -29.90 10.76 -0.44
C SER A 371 -31.13 10.32 -1.24
N ARG A 372 -31.30 10.90 -2.42
CA ARG A 372 -32.45 10.61 -3.29
C ARG A 372 -32.33 9.28 -4.01
N LYS A 373 -31.11 8.85 -4.30
CA LYS A 373 -30.84 7.61 -5.02
C LYS A 373 -29.45 7.07 -4.74
N LYS A 374 -29.37 5.75 -4.58
CA LYS A 374 -28.12 5.01 -4.69
C LYS A 374 -27.94 4.60 -6.15
N MET A 375 -27.04 5.24 -6.86
CA MET A 375 -26.69 4.90 -8.25
C MET A 375 -25.50 3.96 -8.29
N ASN A 376 -25.35 3.24 -9.41
CA ASN A 376 -24.14 2.46 -9.65
C ASN A 376 -23.42 2.93 -10.91
N TYR A 377 -22.11 2.69 -10.96
CA TYR A 377 -21.28 3.11 -12.09
C TYR A 377 -21.77 2.59 -13.45
N ASP A 378 -22.21 1.34 -13.52
CA ASP A 378 -22.64 0.72 -14.77
C ASP A 378 -23.85 1.44 -15.38
N ASP A 379 -24.87 1.74 -14.56
CA ASP A 379 -26.06 2.45 -15.00
C ASP A 379 -25.76 3.89 -15.40
N VAL A 380 -24.92 4.59 -14.63
CA VAL A 380 -24.51 5.97 -14.95
C VAL A 380 -23.68 5.99 -16.25
N ASN A 381 -22.78 5.02 -16.46
CA ASN A 381 -22.04 4.88 -17.72
C ASN A 381 -22.96 4.58 -18.92
N GLN A 382 -24.04 3.79 -18.75
CA GLN A 382 -25.04 3.62 -19.79
C GLN A 382 -25.71 4.94 -20.18
N ILE A 383 -26.02 5.80 -19.20
CA ILE A 383 -26.61 7.12 -19.45
C ILE A 383 -25.63 8.05 -20.17
N LEU A 384 -24.42 8.19 -19.66
CA LEU A 384 -23.47 9.17 -20.13
C LEU A 384 -22.81 8.78 -21.45
N GLU A 385 -22.48 7.50 -21.65
CA GLU A 385 -21.73 7.04 -22.83
C GLU A 385 -22.63 6.52 -23.95
N LYS A 386 -23.79 5.90 -23.59
CA LYS A 386 -24.67 5.23 -24.55
C LYS A 386 -26.02 5.88 -24.72
N ASN A 387 -26.36 6.91 -23.91
CA ASN A 387 -27.68 7.53 -23.84
C ASN A 387 -28.83 6.52 -23.56
N ILE A 388 -28.53 5.43 -22.83
CA ILE A 388 -29.52 4.45 -22.37
C ILE A 388 -29.87 4.83 -20.94
N ILE A 389 -31.17 5.09 -20.68
CA ILE A 389 -31.64 5.53 -19.37
C ILE A 389 -32.31 4.35 -18.66
N PRO A 390 -31.68 3.78 -17.60
CA PRO A 390 -32.31 2.78 -16.77
C PRO A 390 -33.55 3.34 -16.06
N SER A 391 -34.55 2.49 -15.77
CA SER A 391 -35.74 2.92 -15.07
C SER A 391 -35.44 3.53 -13.71
N GLY A 392 -36.05 4.68 -13.41
CA GLY A 392 -35.89 5.43 -12.18
C GLY A 392 -34.64 6.32 -12.15
N TYR A 393 -34.01 6.58 -13.31
CA TYR A 393 -32.91 7.55 -13.45
C TYR A 393 -33.36 8.81 -14.24
N GLU A 394 -34.57 8.85 -14.77
CA GLU A 394 -35.07 9.85 -15.71
C GLU A 394 -34.91 11.28 -15.19
N GLU A 395 -35.23 11.52 -13.92
CA GLU A 395 -35.13 12.85 -13.28
C GLU A 395 -33.72 13.33 -13.03
N PHE A 396 -32.74 12.40 -12.98
CA PHE A 396 -31.34 12.71 -12.68
C PHE A 396 -30.49 12.99 -13.93
N VAL A 397 -30.98 12.62 -15.11
CA VAL A 397 -30.22 12.75 -16.38
C VAL A 397 -29.72 14.16 -16.63
N PRO A 398 -30.52 15.25 -16.43
CA PRO A 398 -29.99 16.60 -16.62
C PRO A 398 -28.83 16.94 -15.70
N THR A 399 -28.90 16.54 -14.43
CA THR A 399 -27.88 16.77 -13.41
C THR A 399 -26.61 15.96 -13.74
N LEU A 400 -26.74 14.69 -14.11
CA LEU A 400 -25.63 13.83 -14.52
C LEU A 400 -24.87 14.41 -15.73
N LYS A 401 -25.57 15.03 -16.70
CA LYS A 401 -24.91 15.68 -17.84
C LYS A 401 -24.15 16.93 -17.45
N ILE A 402 -24.63 17.74 -16.50
CA ILE A 402 -23.89 18.86 -15.95
C ILE A 402 -22.65 18.37 -15.21
N MET A 403 -22.77 17.28 -14.45
CA MET A 403 -21.65 16.67 -13.75
C MET A 403 -20.58 16.13 -14.72
N GLU A 404 -21.00 15.51 -15.83
CA GLU A 404 -20.09 15.06 -16.89
C GLU A 404 -19.33 16.23 -17.52
N GLU A 405 -20.04 17.33 -17.84
CA GLU A 405 -19.42 18.56 -18.36
C GLU A 405 -18.37 19.09 -17.39
N MET A 406 -18.72 19.23 -16.10
CA MET A 406 -17.79 19.67 -15.06
C MET A 406 -16.59 18.75 -14.89
N SER A 407 -16.80 17.44 -14.89
CA SER A 407 -15.71 16.45 -14.79
C SER A 407 -14.72 16.56 -15.96
N LYS A 408 -15.21 16.81 -17.18
CA LYS A 408 -14.35 17.03 -18.36
C LYS A 408 -13.52 18.30 -18.21
N ILE A 409 -14.12 19.38 -17.70
CA ILE A 409 -13.44 20.66 -17.44
C ILE A 409 -12.32 20.45 -16.40
N LEU A 410 -12.64 19.85 -15.25
CA LEU A 410 -11.66 19.54 -14.20
C LEU A 410 -10.51 18.65 -14.70
N THR A 411 -10.82 17.65 -15.53
CA THR A 411 -9.79 16.79 -16.15
C THR A 411 -8.81 17.62 -17.00
N GLN A 412 -9.33 18.56 -17.81
CA GLN A 412 -8.50 19.41 -18.65
C GLN A 412 -7.62 20.38 -17.85
N THR A 413 -8.18 20.93 -16.77
CA THR A 413 -7.44 21.84 -15.86
C THR A 413 -6.29 21.09 -15.18
N ARG A 414 -6.55 19.92 -14.62
CA ARG A 414 -5.52 19.10 -13.95
C ARG A 414 -4.43 18.63 -14.91
N LYS A 415 -4.75 18.33 -16.18
CA LYS A 415 -3.74 18.05 -17.20
C LYS A 415 -2.78 19.22 -17.41
N LYS A 416 -3.28 20.45 -17.38
CA LYS A 416 -2.44 21.66 -17.49
C LYS A 416 -1.58 21.87 -16.25
N GLU A 417 -2.04 21.44 -15.08
CA GLU A 417 -1.32 21.50 -13.81
C GLU A 417 -0.26 20.41 -13.65
N GLY A 418 -0.20 19.46 -14.56
CA GLY A 418 0.84 18.43 -14.60
C GLY A 418 0.46 17.09 -13.96
N LYS A 419 -0.84 16.75 -13.91
CA LYS A 419 -1.26 15.39 -13.54
C LYS A 419 -0.58 14.37 -14.46
N VAL A 420 0.03 13.37 -13.84
CA VAL A 420 0.63 12.22 -14.55
C VAL A 420 -0.39 11.09 -14.58
N ASP A 421 -0.90 10.76 -15.78
CA ASP A 421 -1.84 9.65 -15.96
C ASP A 421 -1.07 8.35 -16.25
N PHE A 422 -1.12 7.42 -15.32
CA PHE A 422 -0.57 6.07 -15.50
C PHE A 422 -1.63 5.10 -16.03
N ALA A 423 -1.19 4.06 -16.76
CA ALA A 423 -2.07 2.95 -17.08
C ALA A 423 -2.48 2.23 -15.78
N SER A 424 -3.78 1.98 -15.61
CA SER A 424 -4.22 1.09 -14.54
C SER A 424 -3.89 -0.36 -14.91
N ASP A 425 -3.14 -1.03 -14.04
CA ASP A 425 -2.81 -2.46 -14.15
C ASP A 425 -3.69 -3.30 -13.21
N GLU A 426 -4.70 -2.68 -12.58
CA GLU A 426 -5.59 -3.35 -11.64
C GLU A 426 -6.40 -4.45 -12.33
N VAL A 427 -6.42 -5.61 -11.70
CA VAL A 427 -7.17 -6.79 -12.12
C VAL A 427 -8.20 -7.12 -11.06
N LYS A 428 -9.45 -7.26 -11.48
CA LYS A 428 -10.55 -7.72 -10.61
C LYS A 428 -10.76 -9.21 -10.85
N VAL A 429 -10.86 -9.99 -9.77
CA VAL A 429 -11.32 -11.37 -9.83
C VAL A 429 -12.84 -11.40 -9.79
N ILE A 430 -13.45 -12.18 -10.67
CA ILE A 430 -14.86 -12.52 -10.60
C ILE A 430 -14.99 -13.91 -9.97
N THR A 431 -15.66 -13.99 -8.84
CA THR A 431 -15.81 -15.22 -8.06
C THR A 431 -17.23 -15.78 -8.17
N SER A 432 -17.35 -17.10 -7.95
CA SER A 432 -18.64 -17.75 -7.70
C SER A 432 -19.18 -17.37 -6.32
N PRO A 433 -20.45 -17.67 -5.99
CA PRO A 433 -20.98 -17.49 -4.64
C PRO A 433 -20.22 -18.26 -3.55
N THR A 434 -19.46 -19.28 -3.92
CA THR A 434 -18.60 -20.08 -3.03
C THR A 434 -17.16 -19.54 -2.94
N GLY A 435 -16.86 -18.34 -3.50
CA GLY A 435 -15.54 -17.73 -3.45
C GLY A 435 -14.52 -18.26 -4.47
N GLU A 436 -14.93 -19.15 -5.39
CA GLU A 436 -14.08 -19.74 -6.41
C GLU A 436 -13.83 -18.76 -7.56
N ALA A 437 -12.59 -18.53 -7.96
CA ALA A 437 -12.24 -17.64 -9.06
C ALA A 437 -12.75 -18.21 -10.40
N LEU A 438 -13.58 -17.43 -11.13
CA LEU A 438 -14.11 -17.78 -12.43
C LEU A 438 -13.33 -17.14 -13.59
N LYS A 439 -12.94 -15.87 -13.44
CA LYS A 439 -12.17 -15.11 -14.43
C LYS A 439 -11.52 -13.89 -13.80
N PHE A 440 -10.54 -13.33 -14.52
CA PHE A 440 -9.83 -12.11 -14.16
C PHE A 440 -10.04 -11.06 -15.24
N GLU A 441 -10.55 -9.91 -14.85
CA GLU A 441 -10.85 -8.79 -15.75
C GLU A 441 -9.98 -7.58 -15.41
N ALA A 442 -9.41 -6.95 -16.44
CA ALA A 442 -8.75 -5.66 -16.25
C ALA A 442 -9.82 -4.62 -15.83
N ARG A 443 -9.52 -3.86 -14.80
CA ARG A 443 -10.39 -2.77 -14.35
C ARG A 443 -10.22 -1.57 -15.26
N HIS A 444 -11.29 -1.17 -15.91
CA HIS A 444 -11.32 0.03 -16.74
C HIS A 444 -12.01 1.16 -15.98
N GLN A 445 -11.40 2.34 -16.05
CA GLN A 445 -12.02 3.55 -15.51
C GLN A 445 -12.85 4.21 -16.62
N ASN A 446 -14.18 4.17 -16.49
CA ASN A 446 -15.11 4.76 -17.42
C ASN A 446 -15.50 6.20 -17.01
N THR A 447 -16.50 6.79 -17.67
CA THR A 447 -16.89 8.19 -17.45
C THR A 447 -17.39 8.46 -16.02
N ALA A 448 -18.17 7.56 -15.45
CA ALA A 448 -18.76 7.75 -14.11
C ALA A 448 -17.70 7.66 -13.00
N GLU A 449 -16.78 6.69 -13.08
CA GLU A 449 -15.68 6.57 -12.11
C GLU A 449 -14.76 7.79 -12.16
N ARG A 450 -14.45 8.29 -13.35
CA ARG A 450 -13.64 9.51 -13.54
C ARG A 450 -14.34 10.77 -13.02
N LEU A 451 -15.68 10.82 -13.13
CA LEU A 451 -16.49 11.91 -12.61
C LEU A 451 -16.35 11.98 -11.08
N ILE A 452 -16.55 10.86 -10.39
CA ILE A 452 -16.43 10.79 -8.93
C ILE A 452 -14.99 11.08 -8.50
N GLU A 453 -13.97 10.47 -9.13
CA GLU A 453 -12.56 10.78 -8.85
C GLU A 453 -12.27 12.29 -8.91
N ASN A 454 -12.72 12.96 -9.98
CA ASN A 454 -12.47 14.40 -10.14
C ASN A 454 -13.12 15.23 -9.04
N PHE A 455 -14.34 14.89 -8.62
CA PHE A 455 -15.06 15.60 -7.58
C PHE A 455 -14.44 15.36 -6.20
N MET A 456 -14.03 14.12 -5.92
CA MET A 456 -13.33 13.78 -4.68
C MET A 456 -11.97 14.49 -4.59
N ILE A 457 -11.21 14.54 -5.68
CA ILE A 457 -9.93 15.27 -5.71
C ILE A 457 -10.16 16.77 -5.49
N ALA A 458 -11.18 17.37 -6.09
CA ALA A 458 -11.50 18.78 -5.88
C ALA A 458 -11.81 19.09 -4.41
N ALA A 459 -12.64 18.25 -3.75
CA ALA A 459 -12.95 18.38 -2.34
C ALA A 459 -11.71 18.19 -1.45
N ASN A 460 -10.93 17.13 -1.69
CA ASN A 460 -9.69 16.85 -0.97
C ASN A 460 -8.69 18.02 -1.06
N THR A 461 -8.55 18.62 -2.25
CA THR A 461 -7.67 19.76 -2.47
C THR A 461 -8.14 20.99 -1.72
N SER A 462 -9.45 21.31 -1.77
CA SER A 462 -10.04 22.44 -1.06
C SER A 462 -9.87 22.32 0.46
N VAL A 463 -10.07 21.10 1.01
CA VAL A 463 -9.88 20.84 2.44
C VAL A 463 -8.41 20.97 2.83
N ALA A 464 -7.49 20.45 2.03
CA ALA A 464 -6.04 20.55 2.29
C ALA A 464 -5.57 22.01 2.26
N GLU A 465 -6.05 22.80 1.30
CA GLU A 465 -5.75 24.21 1.18
C GLU A 465 -6.30 25.02 2.36
N TYR A 466 -7.55 24.77 2.76
CA TYR A 466 -8.17 25.38 3.94
C TYR A 466 -7.30 25.24 5.19
N HIS A 467 -6.86 24.02 5.51
CA HIS A 467 -6.02 23.76 6.68
C HIS A 467 -4.62 24.36 6.56
N LYS A 468 -4.06 24.37 5.35
CA LYS A 468 -2.76 25.00 5.10
C LYS A 468 -2.79 26.50 5.39
N TRP A 469 -3.86 27.18 4.98
CA TRP A 469 -4.03 28.63 5.23
C TRP A 469 -4.36 28.95 6.68
N LEU A 470 -5.04 28.04 7.40
CA LEU A 470 -5.30 28.22 8.83
C LEU A 470 -4.07 27.93 9.71
N ASP A 471 -3.02 27.33 9.14
CA ASP A 471 -1.83 26.88 9.87
C ASP A 471 -2.18 26.03 11.10
N THR A 472 -3.03 25.02 10.87
CA THR A 472 -3.51 24.09 11.90
C THR A 472 -2.92 22.71 11.74
N PRO A 473 -2.80 21.89 12.84
CA PRO A 473 -2.42 20.49 12.72
C PRO A 473 -3.34 19.78 11.73
N GLN A 474 -2.78 18.99 10.82
CA GLN A 474 -3.55 18.28 9.81
C GLN A 474 -2.77 17.07 9.27
N VAL A 475 -3.51 16.10 8.74
CA VAL A 475 -2.97 14.97 7.98
C VAL A 475 -3.03 15.31 6.49
N TYR A 476 -1.89 15.32 5.83
CA TYR A 476 -1.78 15.51 4.38
C TYR A 476 -1.44 14.20 3.68
N ARG A 477 -1.88 14.06 2.43
CA ARG A 477 -1.44 12.99 1.54
C ARG A 477 -0.34 13.53 0.63
N VAL A 478 0.89 13.09 0.86
CA VAL A 478 2.06 13.61 0.16
C VAL A 478 2.67 12.56 -0.78
N HIS A 479 3.16 13.04 -1.91
CA HIS A 479 3.84 12.20 -2.90
C HIS A 479 5.06 12.96 -3.43
N GLY A 480 6.24 12.51 -3.02
CA GLY A 480 7.50 13.15 -3.38
C GLY A 480 7.83 13.03 -4.87
N ASN A 481 8.83 13.78 -5.30
CA ASN A 481 9.38 13.68 -6.64
C ASN A 481 9.91 12.27 -6.91
N PRO A 482 9.95 11.81 -8.19
CA PRO A 482 10.63 10.58 -8.54
C PRO A 482 12.10 10.62 -8.10
N ASN A 483 12.64 9.44 -7.83
CA ASN A 483 14.10 9.34 -7.69
C ASN A 483 14.74 9.43 -9.07
N ASP A 484 15.56 10.46 -9.30
CA ASP A 484 16.17 10.74 -10.61
C ASP A 484 16.98 9.57 -11.16
N ASP A 485 17.73 8.87 -10.31
CA ASP A 485 18.55 7.72 -10.72
C ASP A 485 17.68 6.54 -11.15
N HIS A 486 16.62 6.24 -10.39
CA HIS A 486 15.67 5.18 -10.73
C HIS A 486 14.91 5.51 -12.03
N LEU A 487 14.48 6.75 -12.19
CA LEU A 487 13.79 7.20 -13.41
C LEU A 487 14.73 7.12 -14.63
N ILE A 488 15.99 7.54 -14.50
CA ILE A 488 17.00 7.40 -15.55
C ILE A 488 17.25 5.93 -15.90
N GLU A 489 17.27 5.03 -14.91
CA GLU A 489 17.46 3.59 -15.12
C GLU A 489 16.25 2.97 -15.86
N ALA A 490 15.02 3.32 -15.48
CA ALA A 490 13.81 2.93 -16.17
C ALA A 490 13.82 3.37 -17.64
N LEU A 491 14.16 4.63 -17.90
CA LEU A 491 14.29 5.20 -19.26
C LEU A 491 15.39 4.50 -20.07
N LYS A 492 16.55 4.20 -19.46
CA LYS A 492 17.61 3.42 -20.12
C LYS A 492 17.15 2.00 -20.46
N THR A 493 16.34 1.38 -19.61
CA THR A 493 15.78 0.05 -19.86
C THR A 493 14.84 0.09 -21.07
N LEU A 494 13.90 1.05 -21.13
CA LEU A 494 13.02 1.26 -22.30
C LEU A 494 13.81 1.47 -23.60
N LYS A 495 14.91 2.23 -23.54
CA LYS A 495 15.81 2.46 -24.67
C LYS A 495 16.54 1.18 -25.10
N LYS A 496 17.09 0.42 -24.15
CA LYS A 496 17.82 -0.84 -24.39
C LYS A 496 16.95 -1.90 -25.03
N GLU A 497 15.73 -2.04 -24.54
CA GLU A 497 14.74 -3.00 -25.05
C GLU A 497 14.04 -2.48 -26.34
N LYS A 498 14.35 -1.28 -26.80
CA LYS A 498 13.82 -0.63 -28.03
C LYS A 498 12.29 -0.45 -28.01
N ILE A 499 11.74 -0.23 -26.83
CA ILE A 499 10.31 0.01 -26.65
C ILE A 499 9.95 1.45 -27.03
N CYS A 500 10.81 2.40 -26.67
CA CYS A 500 10.65 3.82 -27.01
C CYS A 500 11.78 4.31 -27.93
N SER A 501 11.53 5.43 -28.64
CA SER A 501 12.55 6.04 -29.51
C SER A 501 13.74 6.55 -28.70
N LYS A 502 14.93 6.40 -29.26
CA LYS A 502 16.18 6.86 -28.61
C LYS A 502 16.17 8.36 -28.35
N GLU A 503 15.70 9.13 -29.34
CA GLU A 503 15.67 10.59 -29.29
C GLU A 503 14.79 11.11 -28.15
N THR A 504 13.57 10.58 -28.01
CA THR A 504 12.62 10.99 -26.98
C THR A 504 13.16 10.70 -25.56
N ILE A 505 13.78 9.52 -25.40
CA ILE A 505 14.38 9.14 -24.11
C ILE A 505 15.59 10.02 -23.78
N ASP A 506 16.49 10.27 -24.74
CA ASP A 506 17.70 11.07 -24.52
C ASP A 506 17.35 12.52 -24.14
N ILE A 507 16.29 13.09 -24.74
CA ILE A 507 15.78 14.43 -24.36
C ILE A 507 15.34 14.44 -22.88
N LEU A 508 14.54 13.46 -22.46
CA LEU A 508 14.03 13.42 -21.08
C LEU A 508 15.17 13.16 -20.07
N ILE A 509 16.09 12.23 -20.36
CA ILE A 509 17.27 11.99 -19.50
C ILE A 509 18.13 13.26 -19.37
N ASN A 510 18.32 14.03 -20.44
CA ASN A 510 19.09 15.28 -20.36
C ASN A 510 18.38 16.33 -19.50
N LYS A 511 17.05 16.45 -19.59
CA LYS A 511 16.27 17.35 -18.74
C LYS A 511 16.42 16.96 -17.27
N ILE A 512 16.31 15.67 -16.92
CA ILE A 512 16.46 15.16 -15.55
C ILE A 512 17.86 15.49 -15.01
N LYS A 513 18.92 15.14 -15.75
CA LYS A 513 20.31 15.38 -15.33
C LYS A 513 20.65 16.85 -15.11
N ASN A 514 19.98 17.76 -15.81
CA ASN A 514 20.19 19.20 -15.68
C ASN A 514 19.25 19.85 -14.66
N GLY A 515 18.41 19.09 -13.97
CA GLY A 515 17.42 19.60 -13.02
C GLY A 515 16.32 20.47 -13.65
N HIS A 516 16.07 20.31 -14.95
CA HIS A 516 15.10 21.10 -15.73
C HIS A 516 13.86 20.30 -16.13
N TYR A 517 13.50 19.27 -15.38
CA TYR A 517 12.29 18.51 -15.63
C TYR A 517 11.25 18.73 -14.53
N ASN A 518 9.98 18.54 -14.88
CA ASN A 518 8.84 18.60 -13.96
C ASN A 518 7.79 17.55 -14.33
N SER A 519 6.67 17.53 -13.60
CA SER A 519 5.57 16.58 -13.81
C SER A 519 4.96 16.67 -15.21
N ASN A 520 4.91 17.87 -15.82
CA ASN A 520 4.40 18.04 -17.18
C ASN A 520 5.25 17.31 -18.23
N ASP A 521 6.59 17.30 -18.08
CA ASP A 521 7.48 16.57 -19.00
C ASP A 521 7.19 15.08 -18.98
N LEU A 522 6.92 14.54 -17.81
CA LEU A 522 6.61 13.13 -17.63
C LEU A 522 5.20 12.79 -18.13
N SER A 523 4.22 13.64 -17.82
CA SER A 523 2.87 13.53 -18.35
C SER A 523 2.87 13.53 -19.88
N PHE A 524 3.64 14.46 -20.49
CA PHE A 524 3.78 14.56 -21.94
C PHE A 524 4.44 13.31 -22.55
N PHE A 525 5.46 12.76 -21.87
CA PHE A 525 6.12 11.53 -22.28
C PHE A 525 5.13 10.35 -22.29
N LEU A 526 4.36 10.17 -21.23
CA LEU A 526 3.38 9.08 -21.14
C LEU A 526 2.23 9.27 -22.13
N ASP A 527 1.68 10.48 -22.28
CA ASP A 527 0.64 10.78 -23.27
C ASP A 527 1.10 10.51 -24.71
N TYR A 528 2.39 10.77 -25.02
CA TYR A 528 2.96 10.48 -26.36
C TYR A 528 2.95 8.99 -26.69
N PHE A 529 3.09 8.12 -25.70
CA PHE A 529 3.09 6.68 -25.89
C PHE A 529 1.75 6.00 -25.55
N LYS A 530 0.70 6.75 -25.25
CA LYS A 530 -0.58 6.22 -24.76
C LYS A 530 -1.22 5.17 -25.67
N ASP A 531 -1.11 5.35 -26.99
CA ASP A 531 -1.64 4.41 -27.99
C ASP A 531 -0.62 3.33 -28.42
N HIS A 532 0.56 3.29 -27.79
CA HIS A 532 1.57 2.29 -28.09
C HIS A 532 1.21 0.94 -27.46
N GLU A 533 1.42 -0.17 -28.21
CA GLU A 533 1.08 -1.53 -27.74
C GLU A 533 1.75 -1.92 -26.39
N ASN A 534 2.92 -1.35 -26.10
CA ASN A 534 3.67 -1.56 -24.86
C ASN A 534 3.44 -0.44 -23.81
N TYR A 535 2.41 0.40 -23.99
CA TYR A 535 2.12 1.47 -23.04
C TYR A 535 1.99 0.99 -21.58
N PRO A 536 1.33 -0.15 -21.25
CA PRO A 536 1.30 -0.66 -19.88
C PRO A 536 2.69 -0.88 -19.28
N ILE A 537 3.64 -1.38 -20.08
CA ILE A 537 5.02 -1.62 -19.63
C ILE A 537 5.76 -0.30 -19.43
N ILE A 538 5.60 0.65 -20.34
CA ILE A 538 6.19 1.99 -20.22
C ILE A 538 5.70 2.66 -18.94
N SER A 539 4.39 2.66 -18.75
CA SER A 539 3.71 3.22 -17.60
C SER A 539 4.17 2.55 -16.28
N HIS A 540 4.24 1.22 -16.26
CA HIS A 540 4.68 0.46 -15.09
C HIS A 540 6.14 0.76 -14.70
N LEU A 541 7.06 0.77 -15.65
CA LEU A 541 8.48 1.09 -15.39
C LEU A 541 8.68 2.51 -14.85
N ILE A 542 7.92 3.46 -15.37
CA ILE A 542 7.95 4.83 -14.87
C ILE A 542 7.33 4.89 -13.46
N LEU A 543 6.17 4.25 -13.25
CA LEU A 543 5.50 4.20 -11.96
C LEU A 543 6.39 3.59 -10.86
N THR A 544 7.11 2.51 -11.16
CA THR A 544 8.02 1.88 -10.19
C THR A 544 9.26 2.74 -9.85
N SER A 545 9.56 3.77 -10.64
CA SER A 545 10.60 4.75 -10.31
C SER A 545 10.11 5.88 -9.39
N MET A 546 8.79 5.98 -9.16
CA MET A 546 8.19 6.97 -8.28
C MET A 546 8.40 6.64 -6.81
N SER A 547 8.43 7.67 -5.98
CA SER A 547 8.28 7.52 -4.54
C SER A 547 6.88 6.98 -4.21
N LYS A 548 6.73 6.24 -3.11
CA LYS A 548 5.38 5.89 -2.65
C LYS A 548 4.74 7.09 -1.97
N ALA A 549 3.43 7.28 -2.20
CA ALA A 549 2.67 8.26 -1.45
C ALA A 549 2.56 7.83 0.03
N LYS A 550 2.49 8.80 0.94
CA LYS A 550 2.36 8.58 2.39
C LYS A 550 1.51 9.64 3.04
N TYR A 551 1.06 9.39 4.25
CA TYR A 551 0.49 10.43 5.11
C TYR A 551 1.60 11.17 5.85
N ALA A 552 1.43 12.46 6.04
CA ALA A 552 2.40 13.31 6.73
C ALA A 552 1.70 14.52 7.40
N PRO A 553 2.22 15.02 8.52
CA PRO A 553 1.68 16.22 9.17
C PRO A 553 2.09 17.52 8.47
N VAL A 554 2.97 17.44 7.48
CA VAL A 554 3.48 18.58 6.71
C VAL A 554 3.04 18.45 5.25
N CYS A 555 2.54 19.55 4.69
CA CYS A 555 2.13 19.60 3.28
C CYS A 555 3.34 19.76 2.37
N GLU A 556 3.68 18.70 1.64
CA GLU A 556 4.79 18.68 0.67
C GLU A 556 4.31 18.60 -0.79
N GLY A 557 2.97 18.62 -0.99
CA GLY A 557 2.34 18.44 -2.29
C GLY A 557 2.23 16.98 -2.73
N HIS A 558 1.64 16.78 -3.91
CA HIS A 558 1.42 15.44 -4.48
C HIS A 558 1.85 15.40 -5.95
N TYR A 559 3.09 14.97 -6.20
CA TYR A 559 3.71 14.99 -7.55
C TYR A 559 2.86 14.29 -8.60
N GLY A 560 2.41 13.05 -8.36
CA GLY A 560 1.63 12.26 -9.33
C GLY A 560 0.30 12.92 -9.73
N LEU A 561 -0.32 13.70 -8.85
CA LEU A 561 -1.54 14.46 -9.14
C LEU A 561 -1.26 15.89 -9.65
N GLY A 562 -0.02 16.37 -9.59
CA GLY A 562 0.35 17.74 -9.93
C GLY A 562 -0.21 18.78 -8.97
N LEU A 563 -0.48 18.41 -7.70
CA LEU A 563 -1.16 19.25 -6.72
C LEU A 563 -0.20 19.79 -5.65
N THR A 564 -0.36 21.06 -5.32
CA THR A 564 0.39 21.73 -4.24
C THR A 564 -0.16 21.36 -2.86
N TYR A 565 -1.46 21.23 -2.73
CA TYR A 565 -2.16 20.87 -1.50
C TYR A 565 -2.98 19.61 -1.75
N TYR A 566 -2.84 18.60 -0.90
CA TYR A 566 -3.65 17.41 -1.01
C TYR A 566 -3.78 16.69 0.32
N THR A 567 -4.98 16.23 0.61
CA THR A 567 -5.28 15.35 1.74
C THR A 567 -6.29 14.29 1.31
N HIS A 568 -6.52 13.33 2.16
CA HIS A 568 -7.66 12.42 2.06
C HIS A 568 -8.72 12.87 3.07
N PHE A 569 -9.93 13.19 2.57
CA PHE A 569 -11.07 13.65 3.37
C PHE A 569 -12.34 12.85 3.04
N THR A 570 -12.39 12.23 1.87
CA THR A 570 -13.62 11.75 1.24
C THR A 570 -14.00 10.32 1.60
N SER A 571 -13.26 9.61 2.49
CA SER A 571 -13.58 8.22 2.83
C SER A 571 -13.35 7.87 4.31
N PRO A 572 -14.01 8.55 5.27
CA PRO A 572 -13.79 8.33 6.71
C PRO A 572 -14.37 7.01 7.25
N ILE A 573 -15.27 6.34 6.52
CA ILE A 573 -15.79 5.02 6.91
C ILE A 573 -14.69 3.97 6.81
N ARG A 574 -13.79 4.12 5.84
CA ARG A 574 -12.79 3.09 5.49
C ARG A 574 -11.33 3.51 5.65
N ARG A 575 -11.04 4.78 5.95
CA ARG A 575 -9.67 5.28 6.17
C ARG A 575 -9.58 6.13 7.44
N HIS A 576 -8.71 5.74 8.35
CA HIS A 576 -8.47 6.49 9.59
C HIS A 576 -7.92 7.90 9.37
N PRO A 577 -6.98 8.17 8.43
CA PRO A 577 -6.53 9.54 8.16
C PRO A 577 -7.66 10.48 7.75
N ASP A 578 -8.65 10.02 6.99
CA ASP A 578 -9.85 10.84 6.64
C ASP A 578 -10.68 11.18 7.87
N LEU A 579 -10.85 10.23 8.79
CA LEU A 579 -11.50 10.48 10.08
C LEU A 579 -10.76 11.55 10.89
N MET A 580 -9.42 11.48 10.91
CA MET A 580 -8.59 12.50 11.57
C MET A 580 -8.76 13.87 10.93
N VAL A 581 -8.79 13.94 9.59
CA VAL A 581 -9.07 15.19 8.86
C VAL A 581 -10.44 15.76 9.23
N HIS A 582 -11.48 14.91 9.32
CA HIS A 582 -12.82 15.31 9.75
C HIS A 582 -12.84 15.89 11.17
N ARG A 583 -12.11 15.31 12.10
CA ARG A 583 -11.99 15.80 13.48
C ARG A 583 -11.32 17.17 13.54
N LEU A 584 -10.27 17.36 12.77
CA LEU A 584 -9.50 18.58 12.71
C LEU A 584 -10.16 19.68 11.84
N THR A 585 -11.29 19.40 11.19
CA THR A 585 -12.08 20.42 10.50
C THR A 585 -12.71 21.39 11.51
N ASN A 586 -12.57 22.70 11.28
CA ASN A 586 -12.97 23.77 12.20
C ASN A 586 -12.31 23.69 13.59
N PRO A 587 -10.96 23.52 13.67
CA PRO A 587 -10.27 23.14 14.90
C PRO A 587 -10.40 24.21 16.00
N TYR A 588 -10.38 25.50 15.68
CA TYR A 588 -10.51 26.58 16.67
C TYR A 588 -11.90 26.71 17.29
N GLN A 589 -12.92 26.07 16.70
CA GLN A 589 -14.25 25.97 17.29
C GLN A 589 -14.40 24.78 18.21
N LYS A 590 -13.61 23.72 17.99
CA LYS A 590 -13.72 22.44 18.68
C LYS A 590 -12.69 22.24 19.78
N TYR A 591 -11.50 22.79 19.62
CA TYR A 591 -10.34 22.49 20.46
C TYR A 591 -9.73 23.76 21.06
N ASP A 592 -9.23 23.63 22.28
CA ASP A 592 -8.37 24.62 22.90
C ASP A 592 -6.94 24.55 22.34
N ILE A 593 -6.14 25.57 22.61
CA ILE A 593 -4.76 25.64 22.12
C ILE A 593 -3.88 24.50 22.63
N PRO A 594 -3.94 24.09 23.92
CA PRO A 594 -3.19 22.92 24.39
C PRO A 594 -3.49 21.64 23.63
N THR A 595 -4.74 21.36 23.31
CA THR A 595 -5.14 20.18 22.51
C THR A 595 -4.59 20.26 21.09
N LEU A 596 -4.65 21.43 20.43
CA LEU A 596 -4.05 21.62 19.10
C LEU A 596 -2.53 21.42 19.11
N LEU A 597 -1.84 21.90 20.15
CA LEU A 597 -0.40 21.68 20.31
C LEU A 597 -0.06 20.20 20.51
N ASN A 598 -0.92 19.45 21.21
CA ASN A 598 -0.74 18.01 21.36
C ASN A 598 -0.84 17.27 20.01
N TYR A 599 -1.74 17.68 19.12
CA TYR A 599 -1.84 17.09 17.79
C TYR A 599 -0.56 17.29 16.96
N TYR A 600 0.13 18.42 17.05
CA TYR A 600 1.43 18.58 16.39
C TYR A 600 2.48 17.56 16.84
N GLN A 601 2.37 17.07 18.08
CA GLN A 601 3.29 16.06 18.63
C GLN A 601 2.89 14.63 18.26
N THR A 602 1.58 14.34 18.18
CA THR A 602 1.06 12.98 17.97
C THR A 602 0.82 12.62 16.50
N LEU A 603 0.51 13.61 15.64
CA LEU A 603 0.24 13.37 14.23
C LEU A 603 1.38 12.68 13.45
N PRO A 604 2.68 12.94 13.71
CA PRO A 604 3.75 12.20 13.02
C PRO A 604 3.63 10.69 13.19
N GLU A 605 3.42 10.20 14.40
CA GLU A 605 3.26 8.77 14.70
C GLU A 605 1.99 8.20 14.06
N ILE A 606 0.87 8.94 14.14
CA ILE A 606 -0.39 8.55 13.50
C ILE A 606 -0.22 8.43 11.98
N CYS A 607 0.41 9.40 11.34
CA CYS A 607 0.65 9.38 9.88
C CYS A 607 1.56 8.22 9.45
N GLU A 608 2.57 7.90 10.25
CA GLU A 608 3.47 6.77 9.99
C GLU A 608 2.72 5.44 10.09
N HIS A 609 1.94 5.26 11.16
CA HIS A 609 1.10 4.08 11.36
C HIS A 609 0.07 3.91 10.24
N ASP A 610 -0.68 4.97 9.91
CA ASP A 610 -1.68 4.92 8.84
C ASP A 610 -1.06 4.60 7.47
N SER A 611 0.14 5.14 7.19
CA SER A 611 0.89 4.81 5.97
C SER A 611 1.39 3.37 5.96
N PHE A 612 1.75 2.83 7.12
CA PHE A 612 2.14 1.43 7.27
C PHE A 612 0.93 0.52 7.02
N MET A 613 -0.20 0.75 7.69
CA MET A 613 -1.40 -0.07 7.56
C MET A 613 -2.00 -0.02 6.16
N GLU A 614 -1.91 1.12 5.46
CA GLU A 614 -2.31 1.21 4.05
C GLU A 614 -1.48 0.25 3.18
N ARG A 615 -0.15 0.22 3.36
CA ARG A 615 0.72 -0.71 2.62
C ARG A 615 0.46 -2.17 2.94
N GLU A 616 0.16 -2.48 4.20
CA GLU A 616 -0.23 -3.83 4.60
C GLU A 616 -1.57 -4.25 3.97
N ALA A 617 -2.54 -3.34 3.88
CA ALA A 617 -3.81 -3.60 3.20
C ALA A 617 -3.61 -3.85 1.70
N ASP A 618 -2.82 -3.01 1.02
CA ASP A 618 -2.48 -3.18 -0.41
C ASP A 618 -1.77 -4.53 -0.66
N GLN A 619 -0.86 -4.92 0.25
CA GLN A 619 -0.15 -6.19 0.13
C GLN A 619 -1.09 -7.38 0.35
N ALA A 620 -1.98 -7.31 1.34
CA ALA A 620 -3.00 -8.33 1.59
C ALA A 620 -3.96 -8.48 0.39
N GLU A 621 -4.41 -7.37 -0.22
CA GLU A 621 -5.22 -7.38 -1.43
C GLU A 621 -4.50 -8.09 -2.57
N LYS A 622 -3.25 -7.70 -2.85
CA LYS A 622 -2.43 -8.31 -3.88
C LYS A 622 -2.22 -9.80 -3.65
N GLU A 623 -1.89 -10.20 -2.43
CA GLU A 623 -1.60 -11.61 -2.11
C GLU A 623 -2.84 -12.50 -2.18
N THR A 624 -4.01 -11.98 -1.80
CA THR A 624 -5.27 -12.71 -1.97
C THR A 624 -5.67 -12.83 -3.44
N LEU A 625 -5.35 -11.84 -4.28
CA LEU A 625 -5.53 -11.94 -5.73
C LEU A 625 -4.57 -12.97 -6.34
N ASP A 626 -3.30 -12.98 -5.95
CA ASP A 626 -2.31 -13.96 -6.38
C ASP A 626 -2.71 -15.38 -5.98
N LEU A 627 -3.26 -15.56 -4.76
CA LEU A 627 -3.85 -16.83 -4.32
C LEU A 627 -4.96 -17.28 -5.27
N LYS A 628 -5.92 -16.39 -5.58
CA LYS A 628 -7.03 -16.71 -6.50
C LYS A 628 -6.54 -17.02 -7.92
N MET A 629 -5.47 -16.39 -8.37
CA MET A 629 -4.81 -16.73 -9.64
C MET A 629 -4.19 -18.13 -9.59
N ALA A 630 -3.49 -18.47 -8.50
CA ALA A 630 -2.91 -19.78 -8.31
C ALA A 630 -3.98 -20.89 -8.25
N GLU A 631 -5.04 -20.70 -7.43
CA GLU A 631 -6.16 -21.63 -7.35
C GLU A 631 -6.82 -21.89 -8.72
N TYR A 632 -7.04 -20.81 -9.49
CA TYR A 632 -7.61 -20.91 -10.83
C TYR A 632 -6.69 -21.70 -11.78
N MET A 633 -5.39 -21.39 -11.78
CA MET A 633 -4.43 -22.06 -12.65
C MET A 633 -4.15 -23.51 -12.23
N GLN A 634 -4.30 -23.84 -10.95
CA GLN A 634 -4.23 -25.22 -10.47
C GLN A 634 -5.35 -26.08 -11.09
N ARG A 635 -6.59 -25.58 -11.06
CA ARG A 635 -7.73 -26.26 -11.69
C ARG A 635 -7.55 -26.41 -13.21
N GLU A 636 -7.06 -25.37 -13.87
CA GLU A 636 -6.74 -25.42 -15.31
C GLU A 636 -5.67 -26.48 -15.63
N TYR A 637 -4.64 -26.60 -14.78
CA TYR A 637 -3.59 -27.58 -14.92
C TYR A 637 -4.08 -29.01 -14.71
N GLU A 638 -4.93 -29.24 -13.72
CA GLU A 638 -5.56 -30.52 -13.44
C GLU A 638 -6.52 -30.96 -14.56
N ALA A 639 -7.20 -30.01 -15.18
CA ALA A 639 -8.12 -30.27 -16.30
C ALA A 639 -7.35 -30.59 -17.61
N ASP A 640 -6.26 -29.87 -17.91
CA ASP A 640 -5.43 -30.08 -19.10
C ASP A 640 -4.01 -29.54 -18.88
N SER A 641 -3.09 -30.38 -18.45
CA SER A 641 -1.68 -30.02 -18.24
C SER A 641 -0.92 -29.66 -19.54
N GLY A 642 -1.48 -29.97 -20.70
CA GLY A 642 -0.92 -29.63 -22.03
C GLY A 642 -1.45 -28.34 -22.63
N LYS A 643 -2.35 -27.63 -21.96
CA LYS A 643 -2.95 -26.39 -22.45
C LYS A 643 -1.92 -25.27 -22.61
N ILE A 644 -1.91 -24.67 -23.80
CA ILE A 644 -1.00 -23.57 -24.15
C ILE A 644 -1.71 -22.24 -23.93
N TYR A 645 -1.05 -21.35 -23.21
CA TYR A 645 -1.51 -20.00 -22.93
C TYR A 645 -0.65 -18.99 -23.69
N ALA A 646 -1.26 -17.96 -24.21
CA ALA A 646 -0.57 -16.81 -24.79
C ALA A 646 -0.49 -15.67 -23.74
N GLY A 647 0.63 -14.95 -23.75
CA GLY A 647 0.84 -13.83 -22.84
C GLY A 647 1.96 -12.91 -23.32
N ARG A 648 2.28 -11.91 -22.51
CA ARG A 648 3.38 -10.96 -22.72
C ARG A 648 4.32 -10.93 -21.55
N ILE A 649 5.60 -10.73 -21.81
CA ILE A 649 6.62 -10.50 -20.78
C ILE A 649 6.43 -9.08 -20.24
N ILE A 650 6.10 -8.94 -18.95
CA ILE A 650 5.85 -7.67 -18.29
C ILE A 650 7.01 -7.19 -17.43
N ASN A 651 7.84 -8.12 -16.93
CA ASN A 651 9.03 -7.81 -16.15
C ASN A 651 10.13 -8.85 -16.41
N MET A 652 11.39 -8.42 -16.36
CA MET A 652 12.55 -9.28 -16.52
C MET A 652 13.67 -8.85 -15.57
N THR A 653 13.98 -9.70 -14.65
CA THR A 653 15.14 -9.57 -13.76
C THR A 653 16.16 -10.69 -14.03
N PRO A 654 17.37 -10.64 -13.50
CA PRO A 654 18.32 -11.76 -13.58
C PRO A 654 17.81 -13.07 -12.95
N TYR A 655 16.82 -12.98 -12.07
CA TYR A 655 16.34 -14.09 -11.23
C TYR A 655 14.94 -14.56 -11.60
N ASP A 656 14.16 -13.74 -12.32
CA ASP A 656 12.77 -14.01 -12.63
C ASP A 656 12.30 -13.30 -13.89
N THR A 657 11.36 -13.93 -14.60
CA THR A 657 10.67 -13.32 -15.75
C THR A 657 9.16 -13.46 -15.52
N GLU A 658 8.48 -12.33 -15.35
CA GLU A 658 7.03 -12.28 -15.17
C GLU A 658 6.32 -12.21 -16.51
N ILE A 659 5.31 -13.05 -16.66
CA ILE A 659 4.47 -13.12 -17.87
C ILE A 659 3.02 -12.89 -17.46
N ARG A 660 2.37 -11.90 -18.05
CA ARG A 660 0.92 -11.70 -17.96
C ARG A 660 0.26 -12.41 -19.14
N LEU A 661 -0.61 -13.35 -18.83
CA LEU A 661 -1.41 -14.07 -19.81
C LEU A 661 -2.54 -13.19 -20.37
N ASP A 662 -3.12 -13.59 -21.50
CA ASP A 662 -4.28 -12.88 -22.11
C ASP A 662 -5.54 -12.91 -21.21
N ASN A 663 -5.61 -13.80 -20.22
CA ASN A 663 -6.64 -13.85 -19.20
C ASN A 663 -6.28 -13.07 -17.93
N ASN A 664 -5.26 -12.21 -17.97
CA ASN A 664 -4.74 -11.37 -16.90
C ASN A 664 -4.04 -12.10 -15.74
N VAL A 665 -3.90 -13.43 -15.80
CA VAL A 665 -3.10 -14.16 -14.81
C VAL A 665 -1.62 -13.84 -14.98
N ILE A 666 -0.92 -13.62 -13.87
CA ILE A 666 0.53 -13.41 -13.85
C ILE A 666 1.20 -14.69 -13.37
N GLY A 667 2.27 -15.09 -14.04
CA GLY A 667 3.11 -16.21 -13.62
C GLY A 667 4.57 -16.00 -13.99
N HIS A 668 5.42 -16.92 -13.58
CA HIS A 668 6.87 -16.75 -13.49
C HIS A 668 7.62 -17.81 -14.29
N VAL A 669 8.73 -17.40 -14.93
CA VAL A 669 9.68 -18.29 -15.58
C VAL A 669 11.03 -18.13 -14.92
N THR A 670 11.57 -19.21 -14.37
CA THR A 670 12.85 -19.18 -13.67
C THR A 670 14.05 -19.04 -14.62
N PRO A 671 15.21 -18.57 -14.14
CA PRO A 671 16.43 -18.50 -14.95
C PRO A 671 16.90 -19.84 -15.51
N SER A 672 16.67 -20.93 -14.76
CA SER A 672 16.98 -22.29 -15.19
C SER A 672 16.13 -22.71 -16.40
N ASP A 673 14.84 -22.38 -16.38
CA ASP A 673 13.93 -22.64 -17.48
C ASP A 673 14.28 -21.79 -18.72
N LEU A 674 14.69 -20.55 -18.51
CA LEU A 674 15.21 -19.68 -19.58
C LEU A 674 16.52 -20.19 -20.17
N ALA A 675 17.43 -20.74 -19.34
CA ALA A 675 18.70 -21.32 -19.78
C ALA A 675 18.48 -22.62 -20.57
N HIS A 676 17.58 -23.49 -20.10
CA HIS A 676 17.17 -24.69 -20.80
C HIS A 676 16.61 -24.38 -22.18
N ALA A 677 15.81 -23.35 -22.24
CA ALA A 677 15.26 -22.81 -23.45
C ALA A 677 16.32 -22.38 -24.48
N LYS A 678 17.39 -21.74 -24.05
CA LYS A 678 18.54 -21.39 -24.92
C LYS A 678 19.31 -22.63 -25.41
N ALA A 679 19.42 -23.66 -24.57
CA ALA A 679 20.14 -24.90 -24.91
C ALA A 679 19.46 -25.72 -26.03
N ILE A 680 18.14 -25.60 -26.21
CA ILE A 680 17.38 -26.29 -27.26
C ILE A 680 17.35 -25.52 -28.59
N GLY A 681 18.19 -24.53 -28.78
CA GLY A 681 18.41 -23.90 -30.11
C GLY A 681 17.74 -22.55 -30.31
N HIS A 682 17.22 -21.90 -29.27
CA HIS A 682 16.70 -20.55 -29.38
C HIS A 682 17.78 -19.50 -29.09
N ASN A 683 18.48 -19.07 -30.10
CA ASN A 683 19.46 -17.98 -30.03
C ASN A 683 18.84 -16.59 -29.90
N ASN A 684 17.53 -16.46 -29.83
CA ASN A 684 16.88 -15.16 -29.69
C ASN A 684 16.68 -14.80 -28.21
N LYS A 685 17.32 -13.73 -27.79
CA LYS A 685 17.11 -13.11 -26.47
C LYS A 685 15.67 -12.64 -26.35
N LEU A 686 14.94 -13.16 -25.36
CA LEU A 686 13.62 -12.65 -24.98
C LEU A 686 13.71 -11.16 -24.61
N ARG A 687 12.65 -10.42 -24.89
CA ARG A 687 12.58 -8.98 -24.65
C ARG A 687 11.33 -8.64 -23.84
N LEU A 688 11.45 -7.59 -23.08
CA LEU A 688 10.32 -6.98 -22.41
C LEU A 688 9.25 -6.58 -23.45
N GLY A 689 7.97 -6.89 -23.18
CA GLY A 689 6.86 -6.69 -24.11
C GLY A 689 6.68 -7.77 -25.19
N GLU A 690 7.61 -8.73 -25.30
CA GLU A 690 7.50 -9.80 -26.29
C GLU A 690 6.32 -10.73 -25.98
N ARG A 691 5.56 -11.07 -27.04
CA ARG A 691 4.49 -12.07 -26.93
C ARG A 691 5.09 -13.47 -26.88
N VAL A 692 4.66 -14.24 -25.91
CA VAL A 692 5.15 -15.60 -25.63
C VAL A 692 3.99 -16.57 -25.47
N TYR A 693 4.31 -17.87 -25.67
CA TYR A 693 3.39 -18.97 -25.42
C TYR A 693 3.97 -19.84 -24.33
N VAL A 694 3.16 -20.19 -23.34
CA VAL A 694 3.59 -20.90 -22.15
C VAL A 694 2.68 -22.10 -21.84
N LEU A 695 3.24 -23.06 -21.12
CA LEU A 695 2.50 -24.14 -20.42
C LEU A 695 2.68 -23.93 -18.94
N ILE A 696 1.71 -24.36 -18.15
CA ILE A 696 1.87 -24.41 -16.70
C ILE A 696 2.91 -25.50 -16.40
N LYS A 697 3.94 -25.12 -15.66
CA LYS A 697 4.97 -26.05 -15.16
C LYS A 697 4.55 -26.62 -13.82
N GLU A 698 4.18 -25.72 -12.92
CA GLU A 698 3.86 -26.00 -11.53
C GLU A 698 3.02 -24.86 -10.96
N VAL A 699 2.14 -25.17 -10.03
CA VAL A 699 1.42 -24.18 -9.25
C VAL A 699 1.69 -24.44 -7.77
N SER A 700 2.09 -23.42 -7.06
CA SER A 700 2.29 -23.47 -5.62
C SER A 700 1.24 -22.62 -4.91
N ILE A 701 0.24 -23.26 -4.33
CA ILE A 701 -0.81 -22.58 -3.55
C ILE A 701 -0.22 -21.90 -2.30
N PRO A 702 0.63 -22.56 -1.49
CA PRO A 702 1.21 -21.92 -0.31
C PRO A 702 2.04 -20.66 -0.65
N HIS A 703 2.75 -20.68 -1.79
CA HIS A 703 3.53 -19.54 -2.26
C HIS A 703 2.75 -18.57 -3.11
N ARG A 704 1.53 -18.92 -3.52
CA ARG A 704 0.67 -18.09 -4.37
C ARG A 704 1.34 -17.76 -5.72
N ILE A 705 2.08 -18.74 -6.26
CA ILE A 705 2.90 -18.57 -7.48
C ILE A 705 2.52 -19.60 -8.54
N VAL A 706 2.45 -19.14 -9.78
CA VAL A 706 2.29 -19.98 -10.96
C VAL A 706 3.61 -19.97 -11.74
N TYR A 707 4.21 -21.14 -11.96
CA TYR A 707 5.41 -21.28 -12.76
C TYR A 707 5.07 -21.75 -14.17
N PHE A 708 5.72 -21.15 -15.17
CA PHE A 708 5.53 -21.46 -16.57
C PHE A 708 6.78 -22.06 -17.22
N ASN A 709 6.54 -22.95 -18.20
CA ASN A 709 7.51 -23.33 -19.21
C ASN A 709 7.20 -22.63 -20.52
N LEU A 710 8.21 -22.07 -21.18
CA LEU A 710 8.07 -21.47 -22.51
C LEU A 710 7.83 -22.53 -23.58
N ASN A 711 6.77 -22.36 -24.38
CA ASN A 711 6.47 -23.25 -25.50
C ASN A 711 7.09 -22.75 -26.81
N TYR A 712 8.30 -23.21 -27.11
CA TYR A 712 9.07 -22.78 -28.26
C TYR A 712 8.53 -23.23 -29.61
N LYS A 713 7.76 -24.31 -29.67
CA LYS A 713 7.16 -24.80 -30.92
C LYS A 713 6.14 -23.79 -31.47
N GLU A 714 5.36 -23.18 -30.62
CA GLU A 714 4.40 -22.13 -31.02
C GLU A 714 5.08 -20.79 -31.29
N LEU A 715 6.15 -20.44 -30.54
CA LEU A 715 6.97 -19.25 -30.83
C LEU A 715 7.59 -19.32 -32.24
N SER A 716 8.08 -20.47 -32.69
CA SER A 716 8.64 -20.64 -34.03
C SER A 716 7.57 -20.48 -35.12
N LYS A 717 6.34 -20.96 -34.88
CA LYS A 717 5.22 -20.81 -35.83
C LYS A 717 4.70 -19.37 -35.91
N SER A 718 4.65 -18.65 -34.79
CA SER A 718 4.19 -17.25 -34.77
C SER A 718 5.13 -16.30 -35.52
N LYS A 719 6.45 -16.53 -35.46
CA LYS A 719 7.44 -15.75 -36.24
C LYS A 719 7.33 -15.99 -37.74
N ILE A 720 6.90 -17.17 -38.15
CA ILE A 720 6.66 -17.46 -39.59
C ILE A 720 5.40 -16.75 -40.12
N LYS A 721 4.40 -16.50 -39.28
CA LYS A 721 3.19 -15.74 -39.70
C LYS A 721 3.42 -14.22 -39.81
N VAL A 722 4.39 -13.66 -39.11
CA VAL A 722 4.74 -12.23 -39.18
C VAL A 722 5.64 -11.91 -40.38
N LEU A 723 6.28 -12.91 -40.96
CA LEU A 723 7.14 -12.76 -42.15
C LEU A 723 6.41 -13.07 -43.49
N LYS A 724 5.13 -13.36 -43.44
CA LYS A 724 4.23 -13.47 -44.58
C LYS A 724 3.14 -12.40 -44.55
#